data_530d6e47139f1d689e583203d9334fd6
#
_entry.id   530d6e47139f1d689e583203d9334fd6
#
_cell.length_a   1.000
_cell.length_b   1.000
_cell.length_c   1.000
_cell.angle_alpha   90.00
_cell.angle_beta   90.00
_cell.angle_gamma   90.00
#
_symmetry.space_group_name_H-M   'P 1'
#
loop_
_entity.id
_entity.type
_entity.pdbx_description
1 polymer ?
#
loop_
_entity_poly.entity_id
_entity_poly.type
_entity_poly.pdbx_seq_one_letter_code
_entity_poly.pdbx_strand_id
1 'polypeptide(L)'
;LPDGTVNFAVNAPQATSVELCLFLDPVRPTKESLRVPLTERQGDTLHLAIAGLPSGSTYGYRVDGPWDPLAGLLFNPHKLLLDPYARRLAGPSRYHPSLRARDESGDRERTDSAAHAPRALVPLFHPYDWEDDAPPSTPMTETVICEMHVKGFSQLNPGVPEPLRGSYAGLAHPASTGYLRDLGITAVQLLPVHQHLDDGFLLERGLVNYWGYNTLGFFAPEARYAASGDPVTEFRDMVKALHRAGLEVILDVVYNHTCEAGPDGPTCLLRGFDNRSYYHIDPARPGHYLDFTGCGNSVDVSHPRSLRLVMDSLRYWVEEMHVDGFRFDLAVELGRDAQGYSRRATFFQAVHQDPVLSRVKLIAEPWDLGYGGYQIGNFPIDWAELNGKFRDGVRRFWRGDPGVSGEFAARITGSEDLFSHNRRTPSASVNFITSHDGFTLHDLVSYNQKHNLANGEKNADGDSHNISFNHGVEGVTDDPAILELRRRQARNFLATLICSQGVPFLLSGDERLRTQQGNNNGYCQDNELSWIPWNDSPEAVALREFVKRLLALRRESTILRRKSFFDGEPLPGNGIPDICWLRPDGKPKESIDWEADKPGSFAVLINGDEEGASLLLLFNARHQTRDFHFPKSPRCHWILVADTTDPARSGERAAAPASLSLEQRSMQIWKQGPLLRPEVTTSRPAVRMRSSRRGIPSTRIRRARQRLQQSAPKGFPGGGGGATPTSAT
;
A
#
# COMPACT_ATOMS: atom_id res chain seq x y z
N LEU A 1 -20.98 18.09 22.93
CA LEU A 1 -21.91 19.18 22.64
C LEU A 1 -21.22 20.53 22.92
N PRO A 2 -21.66 21.64 22.30
CA PRO A 2 -21.00 22.94 22.44
C PRO A 2 -20.91 23.49 23.88
N ASP A 3 -21.76 23.03 24.78
CA ASP A 3 -21.81 23.39 26.20
C ASP A 3 -20.90 22.55 27.10
N GLY A 4 -20.04 21.71 26.51
CA GLY A 4 -19.18 20.79 27.27
C GLY A 4 -19.88 19.50 27.74
N THR A 5 -21.14 19.30 27.35
CA THR A 5 -21.87 18.05 27.58
C THR A 5 -21.38 16.98 26.61
N VAL A 6 -21.17 15.76 27.10
CA VAL A 6 -20.81 14.60 26.29
C VAL A 6 -22.04 13.71 26.11
N ASN A 7 -22.41 13.44 24.87
CA ASN A 7 -23.46 12.48 24.56
C ASN A 7 -22.86 11.09 24.29
N PHE A 8 -23.22 10.12 25.11
CA PHE A 8 -22.85 8.73 24.97
C PHE A 8 -23.96 7.99 24.28
N ALA A 9 -23.65 7.31 23.18
CA ALA A 9 -24.67 6.62 22.37
C ALA A 9 -24.09 5.31 21.82
N VAL A 10 -24.86 4.23 21.98
CA VAL A 10 -24.47 2.90 21.46
C VAL A 10 -25.64 2.22 20.79
N ASN A 11 -25.32 1.42 19.79
CA ASN A 11 -26.30 0.56 19.13
C ASN A 11 -26.27 -0.84 19.78
N ALA A 12 -27.39 -1.26 20.36
CA ALA A 12 -27.55 -2.55 21.00
C ALA A 12 -29.04 -3.00 20.91
N PRO A 13 -29.49 -3.45 19.73
CA PRO A 13 -30.91 -3.68 19.47
C PRO A 13 -31.55 -4.74 20.36
N GLN A 14 -30.80 -5.80 20.69
CA GLN A 14 -31.29 -6.92 21.47
C GLN A 14 -30.95 -6.83 22.97
N ALA A 15 -30.24 -5.78 23.38
CA ALA A 15 -29.93 -5.57 24.79
C ALA A 15 -31.19 -5.26 25.63
N THR A 16 -31.27 -5.82 26.82
CA THR A 16 -32.28 -5.49 27.81
C THR A 16 -31.91 -4.26 28.62
N SER A 17 -30.62 -4.03 28.82
CA SER A 17 -30.07 -2.83 29.46
C SER A 17 -28.65 -2.52 29.00
N VAL A 18 -28.30 -1.23 29.00
CA VAL A 18 -26.94 -0.74 28.79
C VAL A 18 -26.59 0.24 29.91
N GLU A 19 -25.45 0.03 30.52
CA GLU A 19 -24.90 0.91 31.55
C GLU A 19 -23.59 1.56 31.06
N LEU A 20 -23.50 2.88 31.15
CA LEU A 20 -22.26 3.62 31.01
C LEU A 20 -21.45 3.49 32.32
N CYS A 21 -20.24 2.99 32.23
CA CYS A 21 -19.31 2.87 33.34
C CYS A 21 -18.26 3.99 33.25
N LEU A 22 -18.18 4.87 34.23
CA LEU A 22 -17.25 5.98 34.30
C LEU A 22 -16.13 5.69 35.31
N PHE A 23 -14.90 6.02 34.92
CA PHE A 23 -13.68 5.89 35.72
C PHE A 23 -13.08 7.29 35.89
N LEU A 24 -13.37 7.91 37.04
CA LEU A 24 -13.09 9.32 37.33
C LEU A 24 -11.90 9.50 38.28
N ASP A 25 -11.44 8.41 38.93
CA ASP A 25 -10.36 8.44 39.91
C ASP A 25 -9.01 8.15 39.23
N PRO A 26 -8.13 9.15 39.05
CA PRO A 26 -6.84 8.93 38.39
C PRO A 26 -5.86 8.07 39.22
N VAL A 27 -6.10 7.94 40.53
CA VAL A 27 -5.29 7.08 41.45
C VAL A 27 -5.69 5.63 41.31
N ARG A 28 -6.96 5.36 41.03
CA ARG A 28 -7.51 4.04 40.81
C ARG A 28 -8.21 3.92 39.47
N PRO A 29 -7.45 4.02 38.38
CA PRO A 29 -8.01 4.17 37.01
C PRO A 29 -8.79 2.94 36.54
N THR A 30 -8.66 1.79 37.22
CA THR A 30 -9.38 0.54 36.87
C THR A 30 -10.64 0.31 37.73
N LYS A 31 -10.89 1.20 38.70
CA LYS A 31 -12.07 1.08 39.56
C LYS A 31 -13.21 1.96 39.02
N GLU A 32 -14.34 1.34 38.71
CA GLU A 32 -15.56 2.08 38.35
C GLU A 32 -15.93 3.06 39.44
N SER A 33 -16.09 4.33 39.08
CA SER A 33 -16.48 5.41 39.98
C SER A 33 -17.99 5.59 39.99
N LEU A 34 -18.61 5.40 38.85
CA LEU A 34 -20.04 5.59 38.65
C LEU A 34 -20.53 4.68 37.50
N ARG A 35 -21.74 4.14 37.68
CA ARG A 35 -22.48 3.41 36.67
C ARG A 35 -23.81 4.09 36.43
N VAL A 36 -24.13 4.41 35.17
CA VAL A 36 -25.32 5.18 34.79
C VAL A 36 -26.06 4.41 33.68
N PRO A 37 -27.32 4.04 33.86
CA PRO A 37 -28.08 3.38 32.82
C PRO A 37 -28.38 4.38 31.68
N LEU A 38 -28.26 3.91 30.44
CA LEU A 38 -28.74 4.64 29.26
C LEU A 38 -30.24 4.41 29.14
N THR A 39 -31.02 5.41 29.50
CA THR A 39 -32.48 5.32 29.57
C THR A 39 -33.20 5.84 28.35
N GLU A 40 -32.55 6.71 27.59
CA GLU A 40 -33.10 7.25 26.35
C GLU A 40 -32.83 6.33 25.19
N ARG A 41 -33.85 6.08 24.37
CA ARG A 41 -33.77 5.18 23.23
C ARG A 41 -34.39 5.77 21.97
N GLN A 42 -33.62 5.78 20.88
CA GLN A 42 -34.09 6.14 19.57
C GLN A 42 -33.81 5.00 18.58
N GLY A 43 -34.85 4.25 18.23
CA GLY A 43 -34.71 3.01 17.48
C GLY A 43 -33.89 1.99 18.27
N ASP A 44 -32.78 1.56 17.68
CA ASP A 44 -31.84 0.59 18.31
C ASP A 44 -30.69 1.26 19.06
N THR A 45 -30.66 2.58 19.09
CA THR A 45 -29.62 3.35 19.77
C THR A 45 -30.10 3.78 21.17
N LEU A 46 -29.33 3.38 22.19
CA LEU A 46 -29.49 3.88 23.56
C LEU A 46 -28.50 5.01 23.77
N HIS A 47 -28.93 6.10 24.45
CA HIS A 47 -28.07 7.24 24.68
C HIS A 47 -28.35 7.97 26.00
N LEU A 48 -27.36 8.77 26.39
CA LEU A 48 -27.41 9.61 27.58
C LEU A 48 -26.40 10.77 27.44
N ALA A 49 -26.82 11.99 27.79
CA ALA A 49 -25.96 13.16 27.83
C ALA A 49 -25.53 13.48 29.26
N ILE A 50 -24.23 13.68 29.49
CA ILE A 50 -23.64 14.00 30.81
C ILE A 50 -22.79 15.27 30.68
N ALA A 51 -23.06 16.24 31.55
CA ALA A 51 -22.27 17.44 31.67
C ALA A 51 -21.21 17.36 32.78
N GLY A 52 -20.15 18.15 32.67
CA GLY A 52 -19.18 18.37 33.75
C GLY A 52 -18.22 17.17 34.03
N LEU A 53 -17.97 16.33 33.04
CA LEU A 53 -16.99 15.26 33.20
C LEU A 53 -15.55 15.82 33.31
N PRO A 54 -14.75 15.37 34.31
CA PRO A 54 -13.37 15.81 34.45
C PRO A 54 -12.52 15.44 33.20
N SER A 55 -11.55 16.29 32.88
CA SER A 55 -10.54 15.97 31.85
C SER A 55 -9.79 14.67 32.20
N GLY A 56 -9.56 13.81 31.20
CA GLY A 56 -8.89 12.53 31.39
C GLY A 56 -9.79 11.41 31.94
N SER A 57 -11.10 11.68 32.14
CA SER A 57 -12.08 10.63 32.47
C SER A 57 -12.08 9.56 31.40
N THR A 58 -12.18 8.29 31.84
CA THR A 58 -12.33 7.16 30.93
C THR A 58 -13.67 6.47 31.13
N TYR A 59 -14.12 5.76 30.09
CA TYR A 59 -15.41 5.08 30.11
C TYR A 59 -15.42 3.79 29.31
N GLY A 60 -16.46 3.01 29.53
CA GLY A 60 -16.85 1.84 28.76
C GLY A 60 -18.30 1.52 29.04
N TYR A 61 -18.79 0.44 28.45
CA TYR A 61 -20.17 0.03 28.60
C TYR A 61 -20.30 -1.37 29.15
N ARG A 62 -21.38 -1.61 29.89
CA ARG A 62 -21.82 -2.97 30.24
C ARG A 62 -23.20 -3.19 29.65
N VAL A 63 -23.35 -4.32 28.98
CA VAL A 63 -24.58 -4.63 28.23
C VAL A 63 -25.14 -5.95 28.74
N ASP A 64 -26.39 -5.95 29.16
CA ASP A 64 -27.13 -7.16 29.51
C ASP A 64 -28.20 -7.47 28.45
N GLY A 65 -28.51 -8.75 28.29
CA GLY A 65 -29.44 -9.23 27.32
C GLY A 65 -29.54 -10.76 27.32
N PRO A 66 -30.15 -11.35 26.31
CA PRO A 66 -30.29 -12.79 26.21
C PRO A 66 -28.93 -13.51 26.21
N TRP A 67 -28.85 -14.62 26.94
CA TRP A 67 -27.71 -15.53 26.93
C TRP A 67 -28.13 -16.87 26.36
N ASP A 68 -27.78 -17.11 25.12
CA ASP A 68 -27.94 -18.37 24.43
C ASP A 68 -26.79 -18.53 23.41
N PRO A 69 -25.63 -19.04 23.85
CA PRO A 69 -24.46 -19.20 22.99
C PRO A 69 -24.70 -20.05 21.76
N LEU A 70 -25.62 -21.03 21.81
CA LEU A 70 -25.94 -21.87 20.65
C LEU A 70 -26.73 -21.10 19.60
N ALA A 71 -27.48 -20.07 20.02
CA ALA A 71 -28.18 -19.14 19.12
C ALA A 71 -27.31 -17.92 18.76
N GLY A 72 -26.07 -17.85 19.21
CA GLY A 72 -25.17 -16.70 18.95
C GLY A 72 -25.51 -15.46 19.79
N LEU A 73 -26.19 -15.60 20.92
CA LEU A 73 -26.56 -14.52 21.84
C LEU A 73 -25.60 -14.55 23.04
N LEU A 74 -24.71 -13.53 23.13
CA LEU A 74 -23.54 -13.55 24.01
C LEU A 74 -23.47 -12.34 24.97
N PHE A 75 -24.62 -11.77 25.36
CA PHE A 75 -24.65 -10.63 26.27
C PHE A 75 -24.12 -11.01 27.66
N ASN A 76 -23.15 -10.25 28.17
CA ASN A 76 -22.57 -10.51 29.49
C ASN A 76 -22.23 -9.21 30.24
N PRO A 77 -23.04 -8.76 31.22
CA PRO A 77 -22.81 -7.52 31.95
C PRO A 77 -21.56 -7.52 32.83
N HIS A 78 -20.89 -8.68 33.03
CA HIS A 78 -19.59 -8.74 33.70
C HIS A 78 -18.43 -8.29 32.78
N LYS A 79 -18.66 -8.08 31.50
CA LYS A 79 -17.64 -7.62 30.53
C LYS A 79 -17.79 -6.13 30.29
N LEU A 80 -16.70 -5.40 30.52
CA LEU A 80 -16.60 -4.00 30.14
C LEU A 80 -16.25 -3.94 28.66
N LEU A 81 -17.09 -3.25 27.87
CA LEU A 81 -16.95 -3.11 26.43
C LEU A 81 -16.39 -1.74 26.10
N LEU A 82 -15.48 -1.70 25.14
CA LEU A 82 -14.97 -0.47 24.55
C LEU A 82 -16.04 0.15 23.64
N ASP A 83 -16.14 1.49 23.65
CA ASP A 83 -16.93 2.21 22.66
C ASP A 83 -16.35 1.99 21.25
N PRO A 84 -17.10 1.45 20.28
CA PRO A 84 -16.60 1.26 18.92
C PRO A 84 -16.15 2.54 18.22
N TYR A 85 -16.60 3.70 18.68
CA TYR A 85 -16.23 5.03 18.16
C TYR A 85 -15.15 5.73 19.00
N ALA A 86 -14.47 5.01 19.90
CA ALA A 86 -13.42 5.58 20.72
C ALA A 86 -12.24 6.09 19.88
N ARG A 87 -11.87 7.37 20.03
CA ARG A 87 -10.77 8.02 19.31
C ARG A 87 -9.43 7.96 20.05
N ARG A 88 -9.45 7.67 21.35
CA ARG A 88 -8.30 7.42 22.22
C ARG A 88 -8.65 6.36 23.23
N LEU A 89 -7.72 5.49 23.46
CA LEU A 89 -7.86 4.42 24.43
C LEU A 89 -6.93 4.62 25.64
N ALA A 90 -7.37 4.09 26.76
CA ALA A 90 -6.58 3.97 27.99
C ALA A 90 -6.70 2.55 28.54
N GLY A 91 -5.69 2.10 29.27
CA GLY A 91 -5.62 0.76 29.81
C GLY A 91 -4.88 -0.21 28.89
N PRO A 92 -4.85 -1.50 29.25
CA PRO A 92 -4.07 -2.48 28.53
C PRO A 92 -4.72 -2.87 27.20
N SER A 93 -3.92 -2.94 26.13
CA SER A 93 -4.29 -3.53 24.84
C SER A 93 -3.72 -4.93 24.73
N ARG A 94 -3.97 -5.77 25.73
CA ARG A 94 -3.46 -7.13 25.87
C ARG A 94 -4.56 -8.08 26.29
N TYR A 95 -4.56 -9.25 25.71
CA TYR A 95 -5.48 -10.29 26.14
C TYR A 95 -5.31 -10.63 27.63
N HIS A 96 -6.46 -10.86 28.30
CA HIS A 96 -6.53 -11.43 29.62
C HIS A 96 -7.73 -12.40 29.71
N PRO A 97 -7.63 -13.54 30.43
CA PRO A 97 -8.73 -14.53 30.51
C PRO A 97 -10.07 -13.95 30.98
N SER A 98 -10.06 -12.92 31.84
CA SER A 98 -11.29 -12.25 32.28
C SER A 98 -12.09 -11.56 31.17
N LEU A 99 -11.50 -11.37 29.99
CA LEU A 99 -12.19 -10.82 28.82
C LEU A 99 -13.11 -11.84 28.14
N ARG A 100 -13.01 -13.11 28.39
CA ARG A 100 -13.90 -14.14 27.84
C ARG A 100 -15.33 -13.96 28.34
N ALA A 101 -16.32 -14.10 27.45
CA ALA A 101 -17.74 -14.04 27.84
C ALA A 101 -18.24 -15.33 28.45
N ARG A 102 -17.64 -16.46 28.10
CA ARG A 102 -18.00 -17.80 28.59
C ARG A 102 -16.82 -18.51 29.25
N ASP A 103 -17.16 -19.35 30.24
CA ASP A 103 -16.22 -20.25 30.87
C ASP A 103 -16.01 -21.55 30.06
N GLU A 104 -15.25 -22.49 30.61
CA GLU A 104 -14.94 -23.77 29.96
C GLU A 104 -16.16 -24.69 29.80
N SER A 105 -17.22 -24.50 30.64
CA SER A 105 -18.47 -25.23 30.50
C SER A 105 -19.45 -24.62 29.48
N GLY A 106 -19.13 -23.45 28.94
CA GLY A 106 -19.99 -22.71 28.03
C GLY A 106 -20.98 -21.78 28.72
N ASP A 107 -20.94 -21.71 30.03
CA ASP A 107 -21.78 -20.81 30.82
C ASP A 107 -21.22 -19.37 30.82
N ARG A 108 -22.06 -18.42 31.24
CA ARG A 108 -21.72 -17.02 31.34
C ARG A 108 -20.58 -16.81 32.37
N GLU A 109 -19.37 -16.40 31.89
CA GLU A 109 -18.23 -16.12 32.77
C GLU A 109 -18.49 -14.85 33.60
N ARG A 110 -18.45 -14.99 34.94
CA ARG A 110 -18.83 -13.94 35.88
C ARG A 110 -17.70 -13.05 36.38
N THR A 111 -16.46 -13.37 36.04
CA THR A 111 -15.30 -12.56 36.43
C THR A 111 -15.41 -11.17 35.77
N ASP A 112 -15.31 -10.13 36.60
CA ASP A 112 -15.34 -8.75 36.12
C ASP A 112 -14.10 -8.44 35.29
N SER A 113 -14.28 -7.96 34.06
CA SER A 113 -13.19 -7.64 33.17
C SER A 113 -12.63 -6.21 33.30
N ALA A 114 -13.25 -5.32 34.08
CA ALA A 114 -12.92 -3.89 34.10
C ALA A 114 -11.44 -3.58 34.41
N ALA A 115 -10.78 -4.43 35.22
CA ALA A 115 -9.35 -4.26 35.54
C ALA A 115 -8.43 -4.48 34.33
N HIS A 116 -8.86 -5.26 33.34
CA HIS A 116 -8.07 -5.69 32.20
C HIS A 116 -8.66 -5.25 30.84
N ALA A 117 -9.86 -4.69 30.85
CA ALA A 117 -10.50 -4.20 29.64
C ALA A 117 -9.93 -2.83 29.20
N PRO A 118 -9.75 -2.58 27.89
CA PRO A 118 -9.48 -1.27 27.37
C PRO A 118 -10.67 -0.34 27.64
N ARG A 119 -10.40 0.94 27.81
CA ARG A 119 -11.40 1.99 28.06
C ARG A 119 -11.22 3.12 27.07
N ALA A 120 -12.32 3.75 26.67
CA ALA A 120 -12.29 4.97 25.89
C ALA A 120 -11.95 6.17 26.78
N LEU A 121 -11.13 7.10 26.31
CA LEU A 121 -11.03 8.43 26.89
C LEU A 121 -12.21 9.27 26.46
N VAL A 122 -12.78 10.03 27.41
CA VAL A 122 -13.78 11.05 27.09
C VAL A 122 -13.13 12.08 26.16
N PRO A 123 -13.66 12.31 24.95
CA PRO A 123 -13.05 13.21 24.00
C PRO A 123 -13.13 14.66 24.53
N LEU A 124 -11.98 15.30 24.65
CA LEU A 124 -11.91 16.74 24.80
C LEU A 124 -11.89 17.33 23.40
N PHE A 125 -12.83 18.22 23.13
CA PHE A 125 -12.84 18.93 21.85
C PHE A 125 -11.73 19.97 21.85
N HIS A 126 -10.60 19.63 21.23
CA HIS A 126 -9.55 20.60 20.88
C HIS A 126 -9.41 20.60 19.37
N PRO A 127 -9.75 21.71 18.69
CA PRO A 127 -9.50 21.81 17.26
C PRO A 127 -7.99 21.67 17.02
N TYR A 128 -7.63 20.76 16.11
CA TYR A 128 -6.26 20.63 15.67
C TYR A 128 -6.00 21.65 14.55
N ASP A 129 -4.87 22.35 14.65
CA ASP A 129 -4.47 23.31 13.62
C ASP A 129 -3.69 22.61 12.51
N TRP A 130 -4.35 22.36 11.40
CA TRP A 130 -3.74 21.81 10.20
C TRP A 130 -2.90 22.83 9.42
N GLU A 131 -2.95 24.13 9.80
CA GLU A 131 -2.26 25.23 9.11
C GLU A 131 -2.62 25.27 7.62
N ASP A 132 -1.63 25.14 6.72
CA ASP A 132 -1.78 25.11 5.27
C ASP A 132 -1.65 23.67 4.69
N ASP A 133 -1.92 22.64 5.49
CA ASP A 133 -1.83 21.27 5.06
C ASP A 133 -2.74 20.97 3.87
N ALA A 134 -2.18 20.33 2.86
CA ALA A 134 -2.89 19.88 1.68
C ALA A 134 -2.33 18.56 1.18
N PRO A 135 -3.20 17.61 0.79
CA PRO A 135 -2.75 16.33 0.24
C PRO A 135 -1.94 16.54 -1.04
N PRO A 136 -0.85 15.80 -1.26
CA PRO A 136 -0.05 15.90 -2.47
C PRO A 136 -0.82 15.59 -3.75
N SER A 137 -1.87 14.77 -3.68
CA SER A 137 -2.77 14.42 -4.79
C SER A 137 -2.03 13.84 -6.01
N THR A 138 -1.03 13.00 -5.77
CA THR A 138 -0.23 12.36 -6.81
C THR A 138 -1.10 11.44 -7.67
N PRO A 139 -1.14 11.59 -9.00
CA PRO A 139 -1.89 10.69 -9.86
C PRO A 139 -1.43 9.24 -9.68
N MET A 140 -2.36 8.27 -9.74
CA MET A 140 -2.05 6.86 -9.54
C MET A 140 -0.97 6.35 -10.51
N THR A 141 -0.91 6.87 -11.73
CA THR A 141 0.14 6.56 -12.72
C THR A 141 1.54 7.06 -12.32
N GLU A 142 1.62 8.02 -11.41
CA GLU A 142 2.87 8.61 -10.92
C GLU A 142 3.24 8.14 -9.52
N THR A 143 2.32 7.40 -8.90
CA THR A 143 2.49 6.88 -7.53
C THR A 143 3.56 5.79 -7.49
N VAL A 144 4.43 5.88 -6.48
CA VAL A 144 5.39 4.86 -6.07
C VAL A 144 5.17 4.64 -4.58
N ILE A 145 4.70 3.45 -4.21
CA ILE A 145 4.34 3.11 -2.84
C ILE A 145 5.54 2.48 -2.12
N CYS A 146 5.76 2.87 -0.87
CA CYS A 146 6.66 2.18 0.06
C CYS A 146 5.87 1.69 1.26
N GLU A 147 5.76 0.37 1.41
CA GLU A 147 5.17 -0.27 2.58
C GLU A 147 6.12 -0.22 3.76
N MET A 148 5.62 0.14 4.94
CA MET A 148 6.44 0.21 6.13
C MET A 148 5.65 0.07 7.43
N HIS A 149 6.33 -0.37 8.47
CA HIS A 149 5.83 -0.36 9.84
C HIS A 149 6.30 0.91 10.55
N VAL A 150 5.40 1.66 11.21
CA VAL A 150 5.74 2.93 11.89
C VAL A 150 6.93 2.76 12.83
N LYS A 151 6.88 1.78 13.74
CA LYS A 151 7.98 1.52 14.68
C LYS A 151 9.21 1.01 13.96
N GLY A 152 9.08 -0.04 13.17
CA GLY A 152 10.21 -0.74 12.55
C GLY A 152 11.02 0.13 11.60
N PHE A 153 10.40 1.13 10.95
CA PHE A 153 11.10 2.01 10.01
C PHE A 153 12.14 2.88 10.69
N SER A 154 11.79 3.55 11.80
CA SER A 154 12.69 4.54 12.42
C SER A 154 13.40 4.06 13.67
N GLN A 155 13.09 2.88 14.22
CA GLN A 155 13.59 2.38 15.50
C GLN A 155 15.12 2.36 15.61
N LEU A 156 15.79 1.96 14.54
CA LEU A 156 17.26 1.90 14.49
C LEU A 156 17.87 3.06 13.68
N ASN A 157 17.09 4.07 13.26
CA ASN A 157 17.59 5.17 12.45
C ASN A 157 18.46 6.13 13.28
N PRO A 158 19.79 6.19 13.08
CA PRO A 158 20.67 7.07 13.84
C PRO A 158 20.45 8.55 13.57
N GLY A 159 19.81 8.90 12.43
CA GLY A 159 19.46 10.27 12.07
C GLY A 159 18.22 10.79 12.81
N VAL A 160 17.48 9.92 13.51
CA VAL A 160 16.34 10.28 14.34
C VAL A 160 16.76 10.32 15.81
N PRO A 161 16.42 11.38 16.57
CA PRO A 161 16.68 11.44 18.01
C PRO A 161 16.11 10.23 18.74
N GLU A 162 16.87 9.64 19.65
CA GLU A 162 16.50 8.40 20.35
C GLU A 162 15.08 8.41 20.96
N PRO A 163 14.61 9.48 21.65
CA PRO A 163 13.27 9.52 22.21
C PRO A 163 12.14 9.49 21.19
N LEU A 164 12.43 9.77 19.91
CA LEU A 164 11.44 9.80 18.83
C LEU A 164 11.47 8.52 17.98
N ARG A 165 12.47 7.67 18.13
CA ARG A 165 12.62 6.44 17.34
C ARG A 165 11.43 5.49 17.58
N GLY A 166 10.99 4.84 16.53
CA GLY A 166 9.90 3.88 16.58
C GLY A 166 8.51 4.50 16.80
N SER A 167 8.37 5.82 16.60
CA SER A 167 7.11 6.52 16.80
C SER A 167 6.64 7.27 15.54
N TYR A 168 5.40 7.82 15.58
CA TYR A 168 4.89 8.74 14.57
C TYR A 168 5.82 9.94 14.39
N ALA A 169 6.33 10.51 15.49
CA ALA A 169 7.28 11.60 15.45
C ALA A 169 8.62 11.19 14.81
N GLY A 170 9.04 9.94 14.97
CA GLY A 170 10.22 9.41 14.32
C GLY A 170 10.05 9.27 12.81
N LEU A 171 8.86 8.91 12.34
CA LEU A 171 8.54 8.86 10.91
C LEU A 171 8.37 10.28 10.34
N ALA A 172 7.80 11.22 11.10
CA ALA A 172 7.68 12.64 10.75
C ALA A 172 9.04 13.36 10.67
N HIS A 173 10.08 12.82 11.29
CA HIS A 173 11.37 13.49 11.39
C HIS A 173 12.03 13.69 10.00
N PRO A 174 12.70 14.83 9.74
CA PRO A 174 13.33 15.12 8.44
C PRO A 174 14.30 14.05 7.92
N ALA A 175 14.96 13.31 8.80
CA ALA A 175 15.81 12.19 8.42
C ALA A 175 15.01 11.04 7.78
N SER A 176 13.75 10.83 8.19
CA SER A 176 12.85 9.82 7.65
C SER A 176 12.17 10.32 6.37
N THR A 177 11.52 11.46 6.41
CA THR A 177 10.80 12.03 5.26
C THR A 177 11.74 12.41 4.12
N GLY A 178 12.93 12.96 4.46
CA GLY A 178 13.97 13.29 3.50
C GLY A 178 14.55 12.06 2.79
N TYR A 179 14.75 10.95 3.51
CA TYR A 179 15.19 9.69 2.93
C TYR A 179 14.19 9.15 1.90
N LEU A 180 12.91 9.11 2.24
CA LEU A 180 11.85 8.60 1.35
C LEU A 180 11.71 9.45 0.09
N ARG A 181 11.70 10.77 0.24
CA ARG A 181 11.67 11.71 -0.88
C ARG A 181 12.90 11.56 -1.78
N ASP A 182 14.09 11.46 -1.19
CA ASP A 182 15.36 11.31 -1.92
C ASP A 182 15.43 9.98 -2.68
N LEU A 183 14.85 8.91 -2.13
CA LEU A 183 14.70 7.62 -2.82
C LEU A 183 13.76 7.73 -4.04
N GLY A 184 12.80 8.65 -4.03
CA GLY A 184 11.81 8.84 -5.10
C GLY A 184 10.45 8.23 -4.79
N ILE A 185 10.15 7.97 -3.52
CA ILE A 185 8.83 7.52 -3.03
C ILE A 185 7.85 8.69 -3.11
N THR A 186 6.59 8.41 -3.42
CA THR A 186 5.51 9.39 -3.46
C THR A 186 4.37 9.09 -2.48
N ALA A 187 4.28 7.85 -2.00
CA ALA A 187 3.30 7.45 -1.01
C ALA A 187 3.89 6.44 -0.03
N VAL A 188 3.62 6.59 1.25
CA VAL A 188 3.89 5.57 2.27
C VAL A 188 2.62 4.78 2.54
N GLN A 189 2.71 3.46 2.55
CA GLN A 189 1.65 2.59 3.06
C GLN A 189 2.08 2.09 4.42
N LEU A 190 1.35 2.50 5.45
CA LEU A 190 1.62 2.13 6.83
C LEU A 190 0.90 0.83 7.17
N LEU A 191 1.62 -0.17 7.70
CA LEU A 191 1.00 -1.33 8.34
C LEU A 191 0.02 -0.84 9.41
N PRO A 192 -0.93 -1.67 9.88
CA PRO A 192 -2.07 -1.20 10.66
C PRO A 192 -1.68 -0.26 11.81
N VAL A 193 -2.22 0.93 11.77
CA VAL A 193 -2.06 1.98 12.80
C VAL A 193 -3.28 2.08 13.71
N HIS A 194 -4.32 1.32 13.46
CA HIS A 194 -5.44 1.18 14.39
C HIS A 194 -4.94 0.56 15.70
N GLN A 195 -5.47 1.04 16.82
CA GLN A 195 -5.20 0.41 18.12
C GLN A 195 -5.55 -1.08 18.05
N HIS A 196 -4.62 -1.95 18.41
CA HIS A 196 -4.78 -3.40 18.29
C HIS A 196 -4.47 -4.12 19.60
N LEU A 197 -4.92 -5.38 19.69
CA LEU A 197 -4.80 -6.22 20.88
C LEU A 197 -3.66 -7.24 20.70
N ASP A 198 -2.82 -7.39 21.72
CA ASP A 198 -1.88 -8.52 21.76
C ASP A 198 -2.62 -9.81 22.13
N ASP A 199 -2.40 -10.86 21.35
CA ASP A 199 -3.05 -12.15 21.49
C ASP A 199 -2.54 -12.94 22.70
N GLY A 200 -3.44 -13.69 23.35
CA GLY A 200 -3.07 -14.48 24.54
C GLY A 200 -1.97 -15.50 24.27
N PHE A 201 -2.03 -16.20 23.16
CA PHE A 201 -1.02 -17.20 22.80
C PHE A 201 0.36 -16.60 22.50
N LEU A 202 0.43 -15.35 22.05
CA LEU A 202 1.69 -14.61 21.88
C LEU A 202 2.27 -14.21 23.24
N LEU A 203 1.41 -13.68 24.13
CA LEU A 203 1.82 -13.25 25.47
C LEU A 203 2.38 -14.43 26.30
N GLU A 204 1.79 -15.63 26.17
CA GLU A 204 2.29 -16.86 26.80
C GLU A 204 3.70 -17.25 26.33
N ARG A 205 4.08 -16.82 25.12
CA ARG A 205 5.41 -17.04 24.52
C ARG A 205 6.37 -15.87 24.73
N GLY A 206 5.93 -14.81 25.42
CA GLY A 206 6.71 -13.58 25.60
C GLY A 206 6.82 -12.73 24.33
N LEU A 207 5.91 -12.92 23.38
CA LEU A 207 5.80 -12.20 22.11
C LEU A 207 4.63 -11.20 22.15
N VAL A 208 4.57 -10.31 21.16
CA VAL A 208 3.50 -9.32 20.98
C VAL A 208 3.03 -9.32 19.54
N ASN A 209 1.83 -8.81 19.27
CA ASN A 209 1.38 -8.57 17.90
C ASN A 209 2.08 -7.32 17.38
N TYR A 210 3.11 -7.51 16.52
CA TYR A 210 3.92 -6.42 15.98
C TYR A 210 3.29 -5.77 14.74
N TRP A 211 2.69 -6.57 13.84
CA TRP A 211 2.13 -6.00 12.62
C TRP A 211 0.85 -5.19 12.84
N GLY A 212 0.03 -5.58 13.83
CA GLY A 212 -1.20 -4.87 14.15
C GLY A 212 -2.47 -5.37 13.48
N TYR A 213 -2.46 -6.50 12.78
CA TYR A 213 -3.67 -7.09 12.16
C TYR A 213 -4.57 -7.77 13.19
N ASN A 214 -4.89 -7.08 14.27
CA ASN A 214 -5.77 -7.56 15.34
C ASN A 214 -6.54 -6.39 15.95
N THR A 215 -7.34 -5.70 15.12
CA THR A 215 -7.95 -4.41 15.41
C THR A 215 -8.88 -4.43 16.61
N LEU A 216 -8.65 -3.50 17.54
CA LEU A 216 -9.46 -3.21 18.73
C LEU A 216 -10.21 -1.88 18.59
N GLY A 217 -9.59 -0.84 18.02
CA GLY A 217 -10.16 0.50 17.94
C GLY A 217 -10.11 1.09 16.55
N PHE A 218 -11.24 1.11 15.83
CA PHE A 218 -11.31 1.56 14.43
C PHE A 218 -11.06 3.06 14.23
N PHE A 219 -11.16 3.89 15.29
CA PHE A 219 -10.97 5.35 15.23
C PHE A 219 -9.75 5.82 16.01
N ALA A 220 -9.05 4.92 16.66
CA ALA A 220 -7.95 5.27 17.56
C ALA A 220 -6.60 4.88 16.93
N PRO A 221 -5.64 5.81 16.79
CA PRO A 221 -4.27 5.46 16.43
C PRO A 221 -3.61 4.66 17.56
N GLU A 222 -2.75 3.71 17.19
CA GLU A 222 -2.01 2.87 18.12
C GLU A 222 -1.13 3.70 19.07
N ALA A 223 -1.44 3.64 20.34
CA ALA A 223 -0.80 4.47 21.37
C ALA A 223 0.68 4.12 21.60
N ARG A 224 1.09 2.88 21.29
CA ARG A 224 2.49 2.43 21.42
C ARG A 224 3.44 3.11 20.42
N TYR A 225 2.87 3.73 19.37
CA TYR A 225 3.65 4.47 18.37
C TYR A 225 3.72 5.99 18.67
N ALA A 226 3.23 6.44 19.82
CA ALA A 226 3.30 7.85 20.21
C ALA A 226 4.42 8.08 21.23
N ALA A 227 5.39 8.94 20.90
CA ALA A 227 6.46 9.36 21.80
C ALA A 227 5.97 10.37 22.86
N SER A 228 4.99 11.21 22.51
CA SER A 228 4.44 12.25 23.37
C SER A 228 3.37 11.76 24.37
N GLY A 229 2.84 10.55 24.16
CA GLY A 229 1.67 10.03 24.89
C GLY A 229 0.33 10.58 24.38
N ASP A 230 0.32 11.40 23.32
CA ASP A 230 -0.89 11.81 22.59
C ASP A 230 -0.87 11.27 21.15
N PRO A 231 -1.37 10.04 20.94
CA PRO A 231 -1.28 9.39 19.63
C PRO A 231 -2.08 10.10 18.54
N VAL A 232 -3.15 10.79 18.87
CA VAL A 232 -4.00 11.50 17.88
C VAL A 232 -3.28 12.72 17.34
N THR A 233 -2.74 13.56 18.21
CA THR A 233 -1.99 14.75 17.80
C THR A 233 -0.72 14.36 17.05
N GLU A 234 0.04 13.40 17.59
CA GLU A 234 1.31 12.99 16.97
C GLU A 234 1.11 12.31 15.61
N PHE A 235 0.02 11.55 15.43
CA PHE A 235 -0.34 11.01 14.13
C PHE A 235 -0.64 12.13 13.11
N ARG A 236 -1.43 13.14 13.50
CA ARG A 236 -1.73 14.31 12.65
C ARG A 236 -0.47 15.09 12.27
N ASP A 237 0.44 15.29 13.23
CA ASP A 237 1.74 15.92 12.99
C ASP A 237 2.57 15.12 11.99
N MET A 238 2.52 13.80 12.07
CA MET A 238 3.19 12.90 11.10
C MET A 238 2.62 13.07 9.70
N VAL A 239 1.30 13.04 9.53
CA VAL A 239 0.65 13.22 8.22
C VAL A 239 1.04 14.57 7.63
N LYS A 240 0.92 15.66 8.42
CA LYS A 240 1.30 17.01 8.00
C LYS A 240 2.78 17.09 7.56
N ALA A 241 3.69 16.40 8.26
CA ALA A 241 5.12 16.38 7.91
C ALA A 241 5.37 15.59 6.62
N LEU A 242 4.66 14.48 6.40
CA LEU A 242 4.74 13.68 5.17
C LEU A 242 4.19 14.46 3.97
N HIS A 243 3.05 15.12 4.09
CA HIS A 243 2.49 15.98 3.05
C HIS A 243 3.45 17.12 2.66
N ARG A 244 4.05 17.80 3.63
CA ARG A 244 5.09 18.82 3.37
C ARG A 244 6.31 18.28 2.63
N ALA A 245 6.61 17.00 2.78
CA ALA A 245 7.66 16.32 2.02
C ALA A 245 7.20 15.85 0.63
N GLY A 246 5.92 16.03 0.26
CA GLY A 246 5.31 15.54 -0.97
C GLY A 246 5.00 14.04 -0.95
N LEU A 247 4.76 13.47 0.23
CA LEU A 247 4.47 12.06 0.45
C LEU A 247 3.03 11.89 0.89
N GLU A 248 2.26 11.07 0.18
CA GLU A 248 0.91 10.65 0.57
C GLU A 248 0.96 9.57 1.64
N VAL A 249 -0.09 9.49 2.45
CA VAL A 249 -0.25 8.48 3.51
C VAL A 249 -1.41 7.55 3.18
N ILE A 250 -1.10 6.29 2.98
CA ILE A 250 -2.07 5.21 2.76
C ILE A 250 -2.08 4.34 4.01
N LEU A 251 -3.25 4.06 4.57
CA LEU A 251 -3.38 3.17 5.72
C LEU A 251 -3.73 1.75 5.28
N ASP A 252 -3.03 0.78 5.85
CA ASP A 252 -3.48 -0.60 5.83
C ASP A 252 -4.56 -0.79 6.90
N VAL A 253 -5.78 -1.14 6.47
CA VAL A 253 -6.94 -1.18 7.35
C VAL A 253 -7.57 -2.57 7.40
N VAL A 254 -7.88 -3.00 8.62
CA VAL A 254 -8.46 -4.30 8.89
C VAL A 254 -9.90 -4.10 9.34
N TYR A 255 -10.85 -4.22 8.41
CA TYR A 255 -12.29 -4.18 8.70
C TYR A 255 -12.96 -5.53 8.50
N ASN A 256 -12.23 -6.51 8.00
CA ASN A 256 -12.72 -7.86 7.71
C ASN A 256 -12.88 -8.72 8.98
N HIS A 257 -12.12 -8.43 10.05
CA HIS A 257 -12.21 -9.13 11.33
C HIS A 257 -11.85 -8.20 12.51
N THR A 258 -12.01 -8.70 13.73
CA THR A 258 -11.66 -7.98 14.96
C THR A 258 -10.82 -8.84 15.87
N CYS A 259 -10.22 -8.21 16.89
CA CYS A 259 -9.46 -8.88 17.96
C CYS A 259 -10.30 -9.85 18.82
N GLU A 260 -11.59 -9.92 18.63
CA GLU A 260 -12.46 -10.80 19.40
C GLU A 260 -12.36 -12.28 19.01
N ALA A 261 -11.65 -12.61 17.91
CA ALA A 261 -11.37 -13.97 17.44
C ALA A 261 -12.63 -14.87 17.38
N GLY A 262 -12.51 -16.18 17.58
CA GLY A 262 -13.63 -17.12 17.59
C GLY A 262 -14.61 -16.92 18.75
N PRO A 263 -15.68 -17.72 18.84
CA PRO A 263 -16.72 -17.56 19.86
C PRO A 263 -16.24 -17.61 21.32
N ASP A 264 -15.08 -18.23 21.56
CA ASP A 264 -14.42 -18.32 22.87
C ASP A 264 -13.35 -17.24 23.11
N GLY A 265 -13.18 -16.34 22.16
CA GLY A 265 -12.25 -15.22 22.26
C GLY A 265 -12.69 -14.13 23.24
N PRO A 266 -11.91 -13.04 23.33
CA PRO A 266 -12.27 -11.91 24.19
C PRO A 266 -13.60 -11.29 23.77
N THR A 267 -14.34 -10.77 24.74
CA THR A 267 -15.56 -9.98 24.54
C THR A 267 -15.31 -8.61 25.14
N CYS A 268 -14.86 -7.70 24.30
CA CYS A 268 -14.44 -6.37 24.72
C CYS A 268 -14.87 -5.25 23.73
N LEU A 269 -15.52 -5.62 22.65
CA LEU A 269 -15.90 -4.72 21.57
C LEU A 269 -17.30 -5.07 21.02
N LEU A 270 -17.43 -5.41 19.75
CA LEU A 270 -18.69 -5.55 19.01
C LEU A 270 -19.57 -6.72 19.50
N ARG A 271 -18.93 -7.84 19.84
CA ARG A 271 -19.62 -9.06 20.29
C ARG A 271 -20.55 -8.81 21.46
N GLY A 272 -20.11 -8.00 22.43
CA GLY A 272 -20.86 -7.72 23.64
C GLY A 272 -22.03 -6.77 23.45
N PHE A 273 -22.06 -5.96 22.36
CA PHE A 273 -23.17 -5.07 22.06
C PHE A 273 -24.28 -5.79 21.33
N ASP A 274 -23.96 -6.54 20.27
CA ASP A 274 -24.89 -7.41 19.55
C ASP A 274 -24.12 -8.30 18.57
N ASN A 275 -23.75 -9.48 19.01
CA ASN A 275 -22.95 -10.42 18.23
C ASN A 275 -23.47 -10.68 16.81
N ARG A 276 -24.80 -10.80 16.67
CA ARG A 276 -25.46 -11.18 15.41
C ARG A 276 -25.57 -10.03 14.40
N SER A 277 -25.43 -8.79 14.84
CA SER A 277 -25.46 -7.61 13.98
C SER A 277 -24.10 -7.24 13.40
N TYR A 278 -23.01 -7.80 13.95
CA TYR A 278 -21.66 -7.40 13.57
C TYR A 278 -20.85 -8.50 12.90
N TYR A 279 -21.18 -9.77 13.11
CA TYR A 279 -20.41 -10.89 12.59
C TYR A 279 -21.21 -11.80 11.68
N HIS A 280 -20.55 -12.37 10.68
CA HIS A 280 -21.10 -13.42 9.85
C HIS A 280 -21.34 -14.69 10.70
N ILE A 281 -22.59 -14.94 11.04
CA ILE A 281 -23.00 -16.12 11.80
C ILE A 281 -23.25 -17.29 10.86
N ASP A 282 -22.77 -18.50 11.21
CA ASP A 282 -23.10 -19.72 10.48
C ASP A 282 -24.59 -20.05 10.64
N PRO A 283 -25.41 -19.95 9.57
CA PRO A 283 -26.86 -20.17 9.69
C PRO A 283 -27.22 -21.61 10.09
N ALA A 284 -26.34 -22.57 9.84
CA ALA A 284 -26.54 -23.97 10.24
C ALA A 284 -26.15 -24.21 11.72
N ARG A 285 -25.27 -23.39 12.26
CA ARG A 285 -24.76 -23.47 13.62
C ARG A 285 -24.58 -22.07 14.21
N PRO A 286 -25.66 -21.39 14.64
CA PRO A 286 -25.60 -19.96 14.99
C PRO A 286 -24.69 -19.61 16.16
N GLY A 287 -24.19 -20.58 16.93
CA GLY A 287 -23.14 -20.40 17.92
C GLY A 287 -21.72 -20.30 17.34
N HIS A 288 -21.55 -20.40 16.02
CA HIS A 288 -20.28 -20.32 15.31
C HIS A 288 -20.29 -19.18 14.27
N TYR A 289 -19.11 -18.67 13.95
CA TYR A 289 -18.94 -17.71 12.88
C TYR A 289 -18.63 -18.41 11.55
N LEU A 290 -19.03 -17.79 10.45
CA LEU A 290 -18.37 -18.01 9.18
C LEU A 290 -17.04 -17.25 9.24
N ASP A 291 -15.94 -17.96 9.06
CA ASP A 291 -14.60 -17.38 9.12
C ASP A 291 -13.93 -17.46 7.74
N PHE A 292 -13.90 -16.33 7.05
CA PHE A 292 -13.22 -16.18 5.76
C PHE A 292 -11.83 -15.57 5.91
N THR A 293 -11.41 -15.26 7.15
CA THR A 293 -10.21 -14.50 7.44
C THR A 293 -9.09 -15.35 8.04
N GLY A 294 -9.44 -16.49 8.68
CA GLY A 294 -8.50 -17.31 9.45
C GLY A 294 -8.20 -16.76 10.84
N CYS A 295 -8.86 -15.64 11.23
CA CYS A 295 -8.69 -14.98 12.53
C CYS A 295 -9.79 -15.34 13.52
N GLY A 296 -10.71 -16.24 13.13
CA GLY A 296 -11.78 -16.76 13.98
C GLY A 296 -13.12 -16.04 13.87
N ASN A 297 -13.19 -14.90 13.17
CA ASN A 297 -14.41 -14.18 12.87
C ASN A 297 -14.31 -13.42 11.54
N SER A 298 -15.46 -13.13 10.96
CA SER A 298 -15.61 -12.20 9.82
C SER A 298 -16.69 -11.17 10.14
N VAL A 299 -16.39 -9.89 9.91
CA VAL A 299 -17.30 -8.77 10.18
C VAL A 299 -18.33 -8.66 9.05
N ASP A 300 -19.61 -8.76 9.35
CA ASP A 300 -20.66 -8.64 8.34
C ASP A 300 -20.93 -7.17 7.93
N VAL A 301 -20.17 -6.67 6.98
CA VAL A 301 -20.36 -5.32 6.41
C VAL A 301 -21.57 -5.22 5.48
N SER A 302 -22.28 -6.32 5.19
CA SER A 302 -23.58 -6.27 4.53
C SER A 302 -24.68 -5.80 5.49
N HIS A 303 -24.46 -5.95 6.80
CA HIS A 303 -25.38 -5.48 7.82
C HIS A 303 -25.27 -3.94 7.98
N PRO A 304 -26.37 -3.19 8.01
CA PRO A 304 -26.32 -1.72 8.01
C PRO A 304 -25.54 -1.08 9.18
N ARG A 305 -25.42 -1.76 10.31
CA ARG A 305 -24.70 -1.24 11.48
C ARG A 305 -23.19 -1.36 11.33
N SER A 306 -22.72 -2.52 10.89
CA SER A 306 -21.30 -2.72 10.59
C SER A 306 -20.86 -1.81 9.45
N LEU A 307 -21.67 -1.73 8.38
CA LEU A 307 -21.39 -0.83 7.26
C LEU A 307 -21.24 0.62 7.73
N ARG A 308 -22.18 1.11 8.58
CA ARG A 308 -22.10 2.46 9.10
C ARG A 308 -20.83 2.69 9.89
N LEU A 309 -20.48 1.77 10.80
CA LEU A 309 -19.26 1.87 11.61
C LEU A 309 -18.00 2.00 10.73
N VAL A 310 -17.89 1.14 9.71
CA VAL A 310 -16.76 1.13 8.79
C VAL A 310 -16.71 2.42 7.94
N MET A 311 -17.85 2.86 7.39
CA MET A 311 -17.93 4.08 6.59
C MET A 311 -17.60 5.33 7.42
N ASP A 312 -18.09 5.41 8.67
CA ASP A 312 -17.81 6.52 9.57
C ASP A 312 -16.32 6.54 9.97
N SER A 313 -15.71 5.35 10.16
CA SER A 313 -14.26 5.23 10.43
C SER A 313 -13.43 5.70 9.23
N LEU A 314 -13.75 5.24 8.02
CA LEU A 314 -13.02 5.65 6.81
C LEU A 314 -13.09 7.16 6.60
N ARG A 315 -14.28 7.78 6.77
CA ARG A 315 -14.42 9.24 6.68
C ARG A 315 -13.60 9.96 7.74
N TYR A 316 -13.61 9.48 8.99
CA TYR A 316 -12.81 10.05 10.08
C TYR A 316 -11.32 10.09 9.74
N TRP A 317 -10.78 8.99 9.20
CA TRP A 317 -9.37 8.94 8.81
C TRP A 317 -9.04 9.90 7.65
N VAL A 318 -9.98 10.13 6.73
CA VAL A 318 -9.78 11.12 5.65
C VAL A 318 -10.01 12.55 6.12
N GLU A 319 -11.13 12.83 6.78
CA GLU A 319 -11.55 14.20 7.08
C GLU A 319 -10.89 14.81 8.32
N GLU A 320 -10.59 13.97 9.34
CA GLU A 320 -10.00 14.45 10.58
C GLU A 320 -8.52 14.09 10.75
N MET A 321 -8.05 13.04 10.07
CA MET A 321 -6.67 12.56 10.15
C MET A 321 -5.87 12.79 8.85
N HIS A 322 -6.53 13.32 7.80
CA HIS A 322 -5.98 13.71 6.50
C HIS A 322 -5.22 12.61 5.74
N VAL A 323 -5.64 11.34 5.85
CA VAL A 323 -5.01 10.27 5.06
C VAL A 323 -5.47 10.30 3.60
N ASP A 324 -4.59 9.89 2.68
CA ASP A 324 -4.79 9.97 1.23
C ASP A 324 -5.34 8.69 0.60
N GLY A 325 -5.45 7.63 1.38
CA GLY A 325 -5.97 6.37 0.87
C GLY A 325 -5.92 5.21 1.85
N PHE A 326 -6.41 4.08 1.37
CA PHE A 326 -6.49 2.85 2.14
C PHE A 326 -6.05 1.64 1.30
N ARG A 327 -5.34 0.73 1.92
CA ARG A 327 -5.19 -0.66 1.51
C ARG A 327 -6.07 -1.51 2.41
N PHE A 328 -7.00 -2.23 1.84
CA PHE A 328 -7.94 -3.06 2.59
C PHE A 328 -7.40 -4.48 2.68
N ASP A 329 -7.12 -4.89 3.91
CA ASP A 329 -6.76 -6.25 4.25
C ASP A 329 -7.90 -7.21 3.90
N LEU A 330 -7.60 -8.35 3.27
CA LEU A 330 -8.56 -9.36 2.82
C LEU A 330 -9.83 -8.75 2.21
N ALA A 331 -9.69 -7.81 1.27
CA ALA A 331 -10.78 -6.97 0.77
C ALA A 331 -11.93 -7.76 0.11
N VAL A 332 -11.71 -9.01 -0.25
CA VAL A 332 -12.73 -9.91 -0.79
C VAL A 332 -13.82 -10.18 0.25
N GLU A 333 -13.43 -10.29 1.51
CA GLU A 333 -14.38 -10.49 2.63
C GLU A 333 -15.40 -9.36 2.70
N LEU A 334 -14.98 -8.09 2.52
CA LEU A 334 -15.84 -6.91 2.55
C LEU A 334 -16.87 -6.88 1.39
N GLY A 335 -16.67 -7.69 0.37
CA GLY A 335 -17.59 -7.88 -0.75
C GLY A 335 -18.45 -9.13 -0.65
N ARG A 336 -18.43 -9.85 0.48
CA ARG A 336 -19.21 -11.06 0.67
C ARG A 336 -20.60 -10.77 1.22
N ASP A 337 -21.54 -11.54 0.72
CA ASP A 337 -22.90 -11.66 1.23
C ASP A 337 -23.33 -13.14 1.25
N ALA A 338 -24.58 -13.43 1.51
CA ALA A 338 -25.11 -14.80 1.54
C ALA A 338 -24.91 -15.58 0.22
N GLN A 339 -24.65 -14.89 -0.89
CA GLN A 339 -24.42 -15.48 -2.22
C GLN A 339 -22.93 -15.60 -2.56
N GLY A 340 -22.04 -15.10 -1.72
CA GLY A 340 -20.59 -15.06 -1.91
C GLY A 340 -20.06 -13.69 -2.31
N TYR A 341 -18.88 -13.62 -2.92
CA TYR A 341 -18.27 -12.37 -3.32
C TYR A 341 -19.00 -11.70 -4.50
N SER A 342 -19.22 -10.39 -4.37
CA SER A 342 -19.74 -9.55 -5.45
C SER A 342 -19.06 -8.17 -5.47
N ARG A 343 -18.50 -7.78 -6.62
CA ARG A 343 -18.01 -6.39 -6.82
C ARG A 343 -19.12 -5.33 -6.73
N ARG A 344 -20.39 -5.75 -6.62
CA ARG A 344 -21.56 -4.90 -6.43
C ARG A 344 -22.10 -4.99 -5.00
N ALA A 345 -21.35 -5.58 -4.07
CA ALA A 345 -21.76 -5.63 -2.67
C ALA A 345 -22.00 -4.23 -2.10
N THR A 346 -22.81 -4.17 -1.07
CA THR A 346 -23.26 -2.91 -0.46
C THR A 346 -22.09 -2.02 -0.02
N PHE A 347 -21.02 -2.62 0.52
CA PHE A 347 -19.82 -1.89 0.92
C PHE A 347 -19.19 -1.13 -0.25
N PHE A 348 -18.93 -1.82 -1.36
CA PHE A 348 -18.31 -1.16 -2.53
C PHE A 348 -19.19 -0.07 -3.11
N GLN A 349 -20.52 -0.27 -3.15
CA GLN A 349 -21.44 0.78 -3.61
C GLN A 349 -21.43 1.98 -2.67
N ALA A 350 -21.41 1.76 -1.34
CA ALA A 350 -21.36 2.83 -0.36
C ALA A 350 -20.07 3.66 -0.51
N VAL A 351 -18.91 3.00 -0.67
CA VAL A 351 -17.61 3.68 -0.88
C VAL A 351 -17.63 4.50 -2.18
N HIS A 352 -18.15 3.95 -3.27
CA HIS A 352 -18.16 4.63 -4.58
C HIS A 352 -19.02 5.91 -4.60
N GLN A 353 -20.17 5.90 -3.95
CA GLN A 353 -21.05 7.07 -3.94
C GLN A 353 -20.68 8.11 -2.87
N ASP A 354 -19.74 7.76 -1.96
CA ASP A 354 -19.34 8.64 -0.88
C ASP A 354 -18.48 9.79 -1.40
N PRO A 355 -18.84 11.07 -1.18
CA PRO A 355 -18.13 12.22 -1.73
C PRO A 355 -16.73 12.42 -1.15
N VAL A 356 -16.42 11.82 -0.01
CA VAL A 356 -15.11 11.84 0.64
C VAL A 356 -14.26 10.69 0.10
N LEU A 357 -14.76 9.46 0.21
CA LEU A 357 -14.00 8.25 -0.11
C LEU A 357 -13.75 8.06 -1.61
N SER A 358 -14.60 8.62 -2.48
CA SER A 358 -14.38 8.60 -3.93
C SER A 358 -13.18 9.42 -4.42
N ARG A 359 -12.54 10.19 -3.54
CA ARG A 359 -11.41 11.07 -3.88
C ARG A 359 -10.05 10.53 -3.44
N VAL A 360 -10.03 9.49 -2.60
CA VAL A 360 -8.80 8.91 -2.05
C VAL A 360 -8.42 7.61 -2.78
N LYS A 361 -7.18 7.18 -2.62
CA LYS A 361 -6.70 5.93 -3.20
C LYS A 361 -7.31 4.73 -2.48
N LEU A 362 -7.87 3.80 -3.26
CA LEU A 362 -8.48 2.57 -2.77
C LEU A 362 -7.69 1.39 -3.36
N ILE A 363 -7.06 0.60 -2.51
CA ILE A 363 -6.23 -0.55 -2.90
C ILE A 363 -6.80 -1.79 -2.21
N ALA A 364 -7.10 -2.82 -2.97
CA ALA A 364 -7.56 -4.08 -2.44
C ALA A 364 -6.42 -5.09 -2.32
N GLU A 365 -6.42 -5.83 -1.22
CA GLU A 365 -5.85 -7.16 -1.20
C GLU A 365 -6.90 -8.12 -1.78
N PRO A 366 -6.68 -8.63 -3.01
CA PRO A 366 -7.76 -9.26 -3.78
C PRO A 366 -7.90 -10.75 -3.48
N TRP A 367 -7.75 -11.17 -2.23
CA TRP A 367 -7.99 -12.54 -1.76
C TRP A 367 -8.54 -12.59 -0.34
N ASP A 368 -9.09 -13.74 0.02
CA ASP A 368 -9.40 -14.21 1.37
C ASP A 368 -9.34 -15.74 1.40
N LEU A 369 -9.65 -16.38 2.54
CA LEU A 369 -9.57 -17.84 2.70
C LEU A 369 -10.87 -18.57 2.34
N GLY A 370 -11.93 -17.85 1.99
CA GLY A 370 -13.22 -18.43 1.63
C GLY A 370 -13.25 -19.06 0.24
N TYR A 371 -14.31 -19.79 -0.05
CA TYR A 371 -14.54 -20.32 -1.39
C TYR A 371 -14.62 -19.19 -2.43
N GLY A 372 -13.87 -19.36 -3.54
CA GLY A 372 -13.77 -18.31 -4.56
C GLY A 372 -13.05 -17.07 -4.05
N GLY A 373 -12.17 -17.18 -3.05
CA GLY A 373 -11.53 -16.05 -2.38
C GLY A 373 -10.50 -15.29 -3.21
N TYR A 374 -9.98 -15.83 -4.32
CA TYR A 374 -9.02 -15.11 -5.15
C TYR A 374 -9.71 -14.34 -6.27
N GLN A 375 -9.82 -13.02 -6.14
CA GLN A 375 -10.63 -12.13 -6.97
C GLN A 375 -9.85 -11.06 -7.73
N ILE A 376 -8.58 -11.29 -8.01
CA ILE A 376 -7.78 -10.33 -8.78
C ILE A 376 -8.43 -10.01 -10.14
N GLY A 377 -8.52 -8.73 -10.46
CA GLY A 377 -9.19 -8.22 -11.66
C GLY A 377 -10.71 -8.02 -11.50
N ASN A 378 -11.31 -8.43 -10.39
CA ASN A 378 -12.76 -8.41 -10.19
C ASN A 378 -13.28 -7.29 -9.26
N PHE A 379 -12.42 -6.41 -8.78
CA PHE A 379 -12.85 -5.26 -7.98
C PHE A 379 -13.48 -4.14 -8.83
N PRO A 380 -14.18 -3.18 -8.21
CA PRO A 380 -14.76 -2.05 -8.93
C PRO A 380 -13.74 -1.21 -9.68
N ILE A 381 -14.21 -0.37 -10.62
CA ILE A 381 -13.36 0.33 -11.59
C ILE A 381 -12.33 1.28 -10.96
N ASP A 382 -12.69 1.94 -9.84
CA ASP A 382 -11.83 2.94 -9.19
C ASP A 382 -10.85 2.33 -8.15
N TRP A 383 -10.87 1.00 -8.00
CA TRP A 383 -9.97 0.28 -7.10
C TRP A 383 -8.71 -0.17 -7.83
N ALA A 384 -7.57 -0.03 -7.17
CA ALA A 384 -6.36 -0.74 -7.52
C ALA A 384 -6.26 -2.05 -6.71
N GLU A 385 -5.43 -2.99 -7.16
CA GLU A 385 -5.30 -4.31 -6.53
C GLU A 385 -3.83 -4.71 -6.41
N LEU A 386 -3.44 -5.25 -5.26
CA LEU A 386 -2.16 -5.93 -5.11
C LEU A 386 -2.08 -7.11 -6.07
N ASN A 387 -1.14 -7.06 -7.01
CA ASN A 387 -1.07 -8.05 -8.09
C ASN A 387 -0.19 -9.25 -7.71
N GLY A 388 -0.78 -10.25 -7.07
CA GLY A 388 -0.12 -11.51 -6.75
C GLY A 388 0.39 -12.28 -7.98
N LYS A 389 -0.29 -12.17 -9.14
CA LYS A 389 0.19 -12.80 -10.39
C LYS A 389 1.44 -12.10 -10.95
N PHE A 390 1.57 -10.78 -10.75
CA PHE A 390 2.82 -10.08 -11.06
C PHE A 390 3.96 -10.61 -10.20
N ARG A 391 3.76 -10.65 -8.88
CA ARG A 391 4.72 -11.20 -7.92
C ARG A 391 5.21 -12.58 -8.35
N ASP A 392 4.28 -13.49 -8.56
CA ASP A 392 4.60 -14.90 -8.84
C ASP A 392 5.22 -15.07 -10.22
N GLY A 393 4.70 -14.40 -11.25
CA GLY A 393 5.23 -14.44 -12.61
C GLY A 393 6.66 -13.92 -12.71
N VAL A 394 6.95 -12.80 -12.03
CA VAL A 394 8.30 -12.22 -12.01
C VAL A 394 9.27 -13.07 -11.19
N ARG A 395 8.84 -13.63 -10.05
CA ARG A 395 9.64 -14.55 -9.25
C ARG A 395 10.02 -15.81 -10.05
N ARG A 396 9.06 -16.45 -10.73
CA ARG A 396 9.31 -17.62 -11.60
C ARG A 396 10.28 -17.31 -12.74
N PHE A 397 10.10 -16.14 -13.38
CA PHE A 397 10.98 -15.76 -14.49
C PHE A 397 12.44 -15.65 -14.04
N TRP A 398 12.71 -14.91 -12.95
CA TRP A 398 14.08 -14.73 -12.46
C TRP A 398 14.64 -15.96 -11.74
N ARG A 399 13.80 -16.83 -11.22
CA ARG A 399 14.22 -18.16 -10.78
C ARG A 399 14.71 -19.02 -11.95
N GLY A 400 14.23 -18.73 -13.17
CA GLY A 400 14.62 -19.43 -14.40
C GLY A 400 13.70 -20.59 -14.74
N ASP A 401 12.44 -20.55 -14.32
CA ASP A 401 11.44 -21.56 -14.67
C ASP A 401 11.20 -21.55 -16.18
N PRO A 402 10.99 -22.72 -16.81
CA PRO A 402 10.67 -22.78 -18.22
C PRO A 402 9.21 -22.36 -18.50
N GLY A 403 8.93 -21.94 -19.75
CA GLY A 403 7.56 -21.67 -20.21
C GLY A 403 6.88 -20.42 -19.65
N VAL A 404 7.56 -19.61 -18.84
CA VAL A 404 6.94 -18.45 -18.16
C VAL A 404 7.09 -17.12 -18.89
N SER A 405 7.75 -17.11 -20.06
CA SER A 405 8.07 -15.85 -20.77
C SER A 405 6.84 -15.06 -21.20
N GLY A 406 5.76 -15.74 -21.61
CA GLY A 406 4.51 -15.11 -22.02
C GLY A 406 3.78 -14.46 -20.83
N GLU A 407 3.69 -15.18 -19.69
CA GLU A 407 3.13 -14.63 -18.46
C GLU A 407 3.94 -13.42 -17.98
N PHE A 408 5.26 -13.52 -17.94
CA PHE A 408 6.13 -12.42 -17.57
C PHE A 408 5.91 -11.19 -18.47
N ALA A 409 5.79 -11.38 -19.78
CA ALA A 409 5.51 -10.31 -20.72
C ALA A 409 4.18 -9.61 -20.40
N ALA A 410 3.11 -10.38 -20.15
CA ALA A 410 1.82 -9.83 -19.76
C ALA A 410 1.90 -9.05 -18.43
N ARG A 411 2.70 -9.54 -17.47
CA ARG A 411 2.84 -8.86 -16.15
C ARG A 411 3.55 -7.52 -16.30
N ILE A 412 4.69 -7.46 -16.99
CA ILE A 412 5.46 -6.21 -17.13
C ILE A 412 4.77 -5.15 -17.98
N THR A 413 3.80 -5.52 -18.81
CA THR A 413 2.99 -4.61 -19.62
C THR A 413 1.67 -4.15 -18.96
N GLY A 414 1.49 -4.45 -17.66
CA GLY A 414 0.37 -3.94 -16.88
C GLY A 414 -0.78 -4.91 -16.66
N SER A 415 -0.59 -6.20 -17.00
CA SER A 415 -1.58 -7.27 -16.76
C SER A 415 -2.95 -6.98 -17.41
N GLU A 416 -2.95 -6.67 -18.69
CA GLU A 416 -4.15 -6.37 -19.46
C GLU A 416 -5.21 -7.47 -19.35
N ASP A 417 -4.80 -8.74 -19.38
CA ASP A 417 -5.64 -9.91 -19.21
C ASP A 417 -6.45 -9.92 -17.91
N LEU A 418 -6.00 -9.19 -16.87
CA LEU A 418 -6.66 -9.08 -15.59
C LEU A 418 -7.55 -7.86 -15.48
N PHE A 419 -7.23 -6.74 -16.14
CA PHE A 419 -7.85 -5.46 -15.84
C PHE A 419 -8.62 -4.83 -16.99
N SER A 420 -8.32 -5.15 -18.26
CA SER A 420 -8.95 -4.47 -19.40
C SER A 420 -10.42 -4.83 -19.59
N HIS A 421 -10.84 -6.04 -19.22
CA HIS A 421 -12.20 -6.53 -19.41
C HIS A 421 -13.30 -5.69 -18.72
N ASN A 422 -12.92 -4.94 -17.67
CA ASN A 422 -13.81 -4.03 -16.95
C ASN A 422 -13.41 -2.55 -17.11
N ARG A 423 -12.67 -2.23 -18.19
CA ARG A 423 -12.22 -0.87 -18.57
C ARG A 423 -11.25 -0.21 -17.59
N ARG A 424 -10.56 -1.00 -16.80
CA ARG A 424 -9.50 -0.50 -15.92
C ARG A 424 -8.22 -0.29 -16.72
N THR A 425 -7.31 0.50 -16.18
CA THR A 425 -6.05 0.89 -16.82
C THR A 425 -4.87 0.15 -16.19
N PRO A 426 -3.65 0.22 -16.72
CA PRO A 426 -2.48 -0.40 -16.10
C PRO A 426 -2.26 0.00 -14.63
N SER A 427 -2.66 1.22 -14.22
CA SER A 427 -2.54 1.69 -12.83
C SER A 427 -3.47 0.98 -11.84
N ALA A 428 -4.39 0.14 -12.31
CA ALA A 428 -5.14 -0.77 -11.43
C ALA A 428 -4.26 -1.88 -10.84
N SER A 429 -3.12 -2.18 -11.46
CA SER A 429 -2.15 -3.15 -10.99
C SER A 429 -1.16 -2.49 -10.04
N VAL A 430 -1.26 -2.77 -8.74
CA VAL A 430 -0.20 -2.47 -7.77
C VAL A 430 0.78 -3.64 -7.78
N ASN A 431 1.93 -3.42 -8.41
CA ASN A 431 2.94 -4.43 -8.64
C ASN A 431 3.89 -4.53 -7.46
N PHE A 432 4.13 -5.71 -6.95
CA PHE A 432 5.09 -5.96 -5.88
C PHE A 432 5.89 -7.24 -6.12
N ILE A 433 7.07 -7.31 -5.53
CA ILE A 433 7.90 -8.51 -5.48
C ILE A 433 7.80 -9.13 -4.09
N THR A 434 7.79 -8.29 -3.07
CA THR A 434 7.81 -8.59 -1.64
C THR A 434 6.87 -7.65 -0.92
N SER A 435 6.35 -8.08 0.21
CA SER A 435 5.53 -7.28 1.14
C SER A 435 5.92 -7.66 2.58
N HIS A 436 5.24 -7.09 3.56
CA HIS A 436 5.41 -7.49 4.97
C HIS A 436 5.20 -9.00 5.16
N ASP A 437 4.25 -9.59 4.42
CA ASP A 437 3.94 -11.02 4.42
C ASP A 437 4.79 -11.75 3.38
N GLY A 438 5.61 -12.69 3.83
CA GLY A 438 6.56 -13.44 3.02
C GLY A 438 8.03 -13.04 3.26
N PHE A 439 8.91 -13.52 2.40
CA PHE A 439 10.33 -13.17 2.45
C PHE A 439 10.59 -11.72 2.06
N THR A 440 11.57 -11.08 2.72
CA THR A 440 12.21 -9.86 2.20
C THR A 440 12.91 -10.17 0.88
N LEU A 441 13.28 -9.14 0.11
CA LEU A 441 13.98 -9.35 -1.16
C LEU A 441 15.32 -10.07 -0.99
N HIS A 442 16.07 -9.77 0.06
CA HIS A 442 17.30 -10.47 0.40
C HIS A 442 17.04 -11.96 0.71
N ASP A 443 16.00 -12.24 1.48
CA ASP A 443 15.67 -13.62 1.88
C ASP A 443 15.10 -14.41 0.70
N LEU A 444 14.33 -13.76 -0.18
CA LEU A 444 13.79 -14.35 -1.42
C LEU A 444 14.89 -14.95 -2.32
N VAL A 445 16.08 -14.35 -2.33
CA VAL A 445 17.24 -14.82 -3.10
C VAL A 445 18.25 -15.63 -2.27
N SER A 446 17.95 -15.87 -0.98
CA SER A 446 18.87 -16.52 -0.05
C SER A 446 18.33 -17.78 0.61
N TYR A 447 17.01 -17.96 0.64
CA TYR A 447 16.36 -19.08 1.31
C TYR A 447 15.37 -19.79 0.38
N ASN A 448 15.36 -21.11 0.43
CA ASN A 448 14.35 -21.94 -0.22
C ASN A 448 13.21 -22.30 0.75
N GLN A 449 13.51 -22.35 2.04
CA GLN A 449 12.58 -22.73 3.10
C GLN A 449 12.40 -21.61 4.10
N LYS A 450 11.23 -21.55 4.73
CA LYS A 450 10.96 -20.61 5.83
C LYS A 450 11.65 -21.03 7.12
N HIS A 451 12.07 -20.06 7.91
CA HIS A 451 12.77 -20.22 9.18
C HIS A 451 12.05 -19.45 10.30
N ASN A 452 10.79 -19.82 10.60
CA ASN A 452 9.89 -19.11 11.53
C ASN A 452 9.95 -19.63 12.96
N LEU A 453 10.97 -20.38 13.36
CA LEU A 453 11.04 -20.97 14.71
C LEU A 453 10.96 -19.92 15.84
N ALA A 454 11.44 -18.69 15.59
CA ALA A 454 11.37 -17.58 16.54
C ALA A 454 9.92 -17.19 16.91
N ASN A 455 8.94 -17.50 16.06
CA ASN A 455 7.51 -17.22 16.30
C ASN A 455 6.87 -18.20 17.30
N GLY A 456 7.59 -19.28 17.69
CA GLY A 456 7.09 -20.26 18.65
C GLY A 456 6.00 -21.19 18.13
N GLU A 457 5.80 -21.25 16.80
CA GLU A 457 4.77 -22.05 16.12
C GLU A 457 5.33 -23.28 15.40
N LYS A 458 6.51 -23.73 15.80
CA LYS A 458 7.19 -24.91 15.26
C LYS A 458 7.41 -24.84 13.74
N ASN A 459 7.55 -23.61 13.19
CA ASN A 459 7.69 -23.34 11.75
C ASN A 459 6.45 -23.74 10.91
N ALA A 460 5.27 -23.84 11.53
CA ALA A 460 4.02 -24.15 10.84
C ALA A 460 3.41 -22.92 10.13
N ASP A 461 3.60 -21.74 10.73
CA ASP A 461 3.11 -20.43 10.27
C ASP A 461 3.82 -19.92 9.01
N GLY A 462 3.21 -18.96 8.33
CA GLY A 462 3.73 -18.36 7.09
C GLY A 462 3.63 -19.26 5.86
N ASP A 463 3.81 -18.66 4.68
CA ASP A 463 3.69 -19.37 3.39
C ASP A 463 4.82 -20.38 3.18
N SER A 464 4.47 -21.57 2.67
CA SER A 464 5.43 -22.61 2.28
C SER A 464 5.80 -22.57 0.79
N HIS A 465 5.15 -21.70 -0.03
CA HIS A 465 5.32 -21.64 -1.48
C HIS A 465 5.91 -20.29 -1.94
N ASN A 466 7.05 -19.92 -1.38
CA ASN A 466 7.66 -18.59 -1.56
C ASN A 466 8.13 -18.27 -2.99
N ILE A 467 8.27 -19.25 -3.88
CA ILE A 467 8.86 -19.11 -5.23
C ILE A 467 10.25 -18.45 -5.13
N SER A 468 10.98 -18.75 -4.08
CA SER A 468 12.32 -18.26 -3.80
C SER A 468 13.40 -19.16 -4.41
N PHE A 469 14.65 -18.70 -4.39
CA PHE A 469 15.79 -19.53 -4.80
C PHE A 469 17.08 -19.10 -4.07
N ASN A 470 17.70 -20.01 -3.34
CA ASN A 470 18.87 -19.75 -2.51
C ASN A 470 20.21 -19.70 -3.26
N HIS A 471 20.22 -19.96 -4.55
CA HIS A 471 21.40 -19.99 -5.43
C HIS A 471 22.51 -20.96 -5.01
N GLY A 472 22.14 -22.05 -4.33
CA GLY A 472 23.04 -23.16 -4.02
C GLY A 472 23.38 -23.34 -2.54
N VAL A 473 23.15 -22.30 -1.71
CA VAL A 473 23.37 -22.37 -0.26
C VAL A 473 22.16 -21.79 0.47
N GLU A 474 21.62 -22.52 1.43
CA GLU A 474 20.51 -22.06 2.25
C GLU A 474 21.00 -21.02 3.28
N GLY A 475 20.49 -19.79 3.21
CA GLY A 475 20.82 -18.72 4.14
C GLY A 475 22.21 -18.10 3.93
N VAL A 476 22.89 -17.82 5.03
CA VAL A 476 24.16 -17.10 5.06
C VAL A 476 25.26 -17.88 4.37
N THR A 477 26.10 -17.20 3.59
CA THR A 477 27.28 -17.78 2.91
C THR A 477 28.37 -16.74 2.77
N ASP A 478 29.63 -17.19 2.72
CA ASP A 478 30.82 -16.36 2.43
C ASP A 478 31.32 -16.57 0.98
N ASP A 479 30.63 -17.38 0.18
CA ASP A 479 31.00 -17.59 -1.22
C ASP A 479 30.72 -16.32 -2.04
N PRO A 480 31.76 -15.63 -2.55
CA PRO A 480 31.60 -14.36 -3.25
C PRO A 480 30.81 -14.48 -4.56
N ALA A 481 30.84 -15.64 -5.21
CA ALA A 481 30.10 -15.87 -6.46
C ALA A 481 28.60 -15.98 -6.18
N ILE A 482 28.21 -16.67 -5.11
CA ILE A 482 26.82 -16.79 -4.68
C ILE A 482 26.31 -15.44 -4.21
N LEU A 483 27.09 -14.71 -3.38
CA LEU A 483 26.73 -13.38 -2.90
C LEU A 483 26.51 -12.41 -4.06
N GLU A 484 27.40 -12.38 -5.05
CA GLU A 484 27.22 -11.50 -6.21
C GLU A 484 25.98 -11.90 -7.04
N LEU A 485 25.71 -13.19 -7.21
CA LEU A 485 24.53 -13.64 -7.93
C LEU A 485 23.24 -13.25 -7.19
N ARG A 486 23.18 -13.36 -5.86
CA ARG A 486 22.05 -12.92 -5.04
C ARG A 486 21.82 -11.41 -5.18
N ARG A 487 22.87 -10.59 -5.10
CA ARG A 487 22.79 -9.13 -5.30
C ARG A 487 22.32 -8.78 -6.70
N ARG A 488 22.80 -9.48 -7.74
CA ARG A 488 22.34 -9.32 -9.12
C ARG A 488 20.86 -9.65 -9.26
N GLN A 489 20.40 -10.71 -8.64
CA GLN A 489 18.99 -11.08 -8.67
C GLN A 489 18.12 -10.07 -7.93
N ALA A 490 18.56 -9.51 -6.80
CA ALA A 490 17.85 -8.42 -6.13
C ALA A 490 17.72 -7.20 -7.05
N ARG A 491 18.79 -6.83 -7.78
CA ARG A 491 18.76 -5.75 -8.79
C ARG A 491 17.80 -6.09 -9.94
N ASN A 492 17.77 -7.34 -10.41
CA ASN A 492 16.85 -7.80 -11.46
C ASN A 492 15.38 -7.62 -11.04
N PHE A 493 15.03 -8.01 -9.83
CA PHE A 493 13.68 -7.87 -9.29
C PHE A 493 13.26 -6.41 -9.21
N LEU A 494 14.09 -5.55 -8.62
CA LEU A 494 13.78 -4.12 -8.48
C LEU A 494 13.75 -3.40 -9.83
N ALA A 495 14.65 -3.72 -10.74
CA ALA A 495 14.65 -3.14 -12.09
C ALA A 495 13.39 -3.55 -12.87
N THR A 496 12.97 -4.82 -12.78
CA THR A 496 11.73 -5.31 -13.40
C THR A 496 10.52 -4.60 -12.81
N LEU A 497 10.42 -4.52 -11.48
CA LEU A 497 9.32 -3.84 -10.78
C LEU A 497 9.17 -2.38 -11.23
N ILE A 498 10.27 -1.62 -11.18
CA ILE A 498 10.26 -0.18 -11.44
C ILE A 498 10.03 0.14 -12.91
N CYS A 499 10.49 -0.72 -13.84
CA CYS A 499 10.31 -0.51 -15.28
C CYS A 499 9.02 -1.12 -15.84
N SER A 500 8.22 -1.81 -15.05
CA SER A 500 6.92 -2.35 -15.47
C SER A 500 5.82 -1.30 -15.50
N GLN A 501 4.79 -1.51 -16.33
CA GLN A 501 3.55 -0.75 -16.27
C GLN A 501 2.78 -1.10 -15.00
N GLY A 502 2.01 -0.15 -14.47
CA GLY A 502 1.31 -0.27 -13.19
C GLY A 502 1.98 0.57 -12.10
N VAL A 503 1.61 0.36 -10.85
CA VAL A 503 2.09 1.11 -9.69
C VAL A 503 3.15 0.28 -8.98
N PRO A 504 4.41 0.71 -8.91
CA PRO A 504 5.42 -0.02 -8.16
C PRO A 504 5.20 0.13 -6.65
N PHE A 505 5.27 -1.01 -5.97
CA PHE A 505 5.15 -1.14 -4.53
C PHE A 505 6.43 -1.80 -3.99
N LEU A 506 7.13 -1.09 -3.13
CA LEU A 506 8.39 -1.52 -2.52
C LEU A 506 8.18 -1.80 -1.04
N LEU A 507 8.71 -2.90 -0.55
CA LEU A 507 8.84 -3.15 0.89
C LEU A 507 10.03 -2.37 1.43
N SER A 508 9.83 -1.56 2.46
CA SER A 508 10.90 -0.77 3.08
C SER A 508 12.04 -1.66 3.60
N GLY A 509 13.26 -1.27 3.25
CA GLY A 509 14.48 -2.02 3.57
C GLY A 509 14.95 -2.98 2.47
N ASP A 510 14.14 -3.30 1.47
CA ASP A 510 14.58 -4.11 0.33
C ASP A 510 15.66 -3.40 -0.48
N GLU A 511 15.59 -2.08 -0.59
CA GLU A 511 16.61 -1.23 -1.21
C GLU A 511 17.91 -1.17 -0.40
N ARG A 512 17.90 -1.77 0.78
CA ARG A 512 19.04 -1.83 1.73
C ARG A 512 19.50 -3.26 2.02
N LEU A 513 18.96 -4.27 1.31
CA LEU A 513 19.21 -5.68 1.55
C LEU A 513 18.82 -6.15 2.96
N ARG A 514 17.71 -5.65 3.50
CA ARG A 514 17.17 -6.10 4.79
C ARG A 514 16.90 -7.60 4.77
N THR A 515 17.31 -8.31 5.82
CA THR A 515 17.01 -9.72 6.02
C THR A 515 16.19 -9.93 7.28
N GLN A 516 15.26 -10.86 7.24
CA GLN A 516 14.57 -11.45 8.38
C GLN A 516 15.10 -12.86 8.69
N GLN A 517 16.33 -13.15 8.20
CA GLN A 517 17.03 -14.43 8.43
C GLN A 517 16.21 -15.66 8.01
N GLY A 518 15.40 -15.49 6.94
CA GLY A 518 14.51 -16.52 6.44
C GLY A 518 13.18 -16.66 7.20
N ASN A 519 12.89 -15.79 8.16
CA ASN A 519 11.56 -15.68 8.74
C ASN A 519 10.65 -14.95 7.75
N ASN A 520 9.64 -15.66 7.22
CA ASN A 520 8.71 -15.11 6.24
C ASN A 520 7.34 -14.72 6.83
N ASN A 521 7.25 -14.62 8.17
CA ASN A 521 6.03 -14.26 8.88
C ASN A 521 6.38 -13.49 10.16
N GLY A 522 6.95 -12.30 10.02
CA GLY A 522 7.46 -11.49 11.14
C GLY A 522 6.39 -10.82 12.01
N TYR A 523 5.13 -11.29 12.00
CA TYR A 523 3.98 -10.63 12.62
C TYR A 523 4.09 -10.41 14.12
N CYS A 524 4.88 -11.23 14.80
CA CYS A 524 5.10 -11.18 16.24
C CYS A 524 6.54 -10.83 16.64
N GLN A 525 7.37 -10.36 15.71
CA GLN A 525 8.79 -10.07 15.91
C GLN A 525 9.05 -8.56 16.07
N ASP A 526 8.78 -8.03 17.27
CA ASP A 526 9.07 -6.64 17.61
C ASP A 526 10.53 -6.46 18.06
N ASN A 527 11.48 -6.75 17.18
CA ASN A 527 12.91 -6.72 17.43
C ASN A 527 13.70 -6.49 16.13
N GLU A 528 15.04 -6.58 16.20
CA GLU A 528 15.95 -6.35 15.06
C GLU A 528 15.71 -7.30 13.87
N LEU A 529 14.99 -8.40 14.05
CA LEU A 529 14.59 -9.27 12.94
C LEU A 529 13.69 -8.53 11.94
N SER A 530 12.78 -7.70 12.46
CA SER A 530 11.78 -6.97 11.64
C SER A 530 12.13 -5.51 11.41
N TRP A 531 12.91 -4.88 12.32
CA TRP A 531 13.24 -3.47 12.19
C TRP A 531 14.22 -3.21 11.04
N ILE A 532 14.13 -2.03 10.41
CA ILE A 532 15.01 -1.65 9.31
C ILE A 532 16.43 -1.39 9.83
N PRO A 533 17.45 -2.10 9.31
CA PRO A 533 18.84 -1.80 9.64
C PRO A 533 19.30 -0.53 8.91
N TRP A 534 19.78 0.46 9.67
CA TRP A 534 20.27 1.74 9.11
C TRP A 534 21.80 1.82 9.00
N ASN A 535 22.49 0.72 9.27
CA ASN A 535 23.92 0.58 9.00
C ASN A 535 24.14 0.27 7.52
N ASP A 536 24.68 1.21 6.80
CA ASP A 536 24.90 1.08 5.35
C ASP A 536 26.18 0.28 5.06
N SER A 537 26.00 -0.95 4.55
CA SER A 537 27.09 -1.63 3.84
C SER A 537 27.32 -0.99 2.46
N PRO A 538 28.53 -1.09 1.87
CA PRO A 538 28.77 -0.60 0.51
C PRO A 538 27.78 -1.15 -0.52
N GLU A 539 27.34 -2.39 -0.35
CA GLU A 539 26.36 -3.05 -1.23
C GLU A 539 24.94 -2.49 -1.07
N ALA A 540 24.55 -2.17 0.17
CA ALA A 540 23.27 -1.53 0.45
C ALA A 540 23.23 -0.11 -0.15
N VAL A 541 24.32 0.65 -0.01
CA VAL A 541 24.47 1.97 -0.66
C VAL A 541 24.37 1.83 -2.18
N ALA A 542 25.09 0.90 -2.78
CA ALA A 542 25.07 0.69 -4.23
C ALA A 542 23.68 0.29 -4.75
N LEU A 543 22.95 -0.56 -4.02
CA LEU A 543 21.60 -0.95 -4.38
C LEU A 543 20.62 0.22 -4.26
N ARG A 544 20.71 1.00 -3.20
CA ARG A 544 19.88 2.21 -3.02
C ARG A 544 20.08 3.22 -4.14
N GLU A 545 21.32 3.52 -4.50
CA GLU A 545 21.62 4.44 -5.62
C GLU A 545 21.15 3.87 -6.98
N PHE A 546 21.20 2.55 -7.15
CA PHE A 546 20.61 1.89 -8.31
C PHE A 546 19.09 2.08 -8.37
N VAL A 547 18.37 1.89 -7.25
CA VAL A 547 16.92 2.10 -7.14
C VAL A 547 16.57 3.57 -7.40
N LYS A 548 17.26 4.52 -6.79
CA LYS A 548 17.06 5.96 -7.02
C LYS A 548 17.13 6.33 -8.50
N ARG A 549 18.13 5.81 -9.20
CA ARG A 549 18.31 6.05 -10.64
C ARG A 549 17.16 5.49 -11.47
N LEU A 550 16.66 4.30 -11.12
CA LEU A 550 15.51 3.70 -11.80
C LEU A 550 14.22 4.45 -11.53
N LEU A 551 13.98 4.91 -10.30
CA LEU A 551 12.81 5.72 -9.96
C LEU A 551 12.87 7.10 -10.64
N ALA A 552 14.06 7.69 -10.78
CA ALA A 552 14.26 8.89 -11.56
C ALA A 552 13.94 8.65 -13.06
N LEU A 553 14.44 7.55 -13.65
CA LEU A 553 14.08 7.15 -15.03
C LEU A 553 12.56 7.02 -15.18
N ARG A 554 11.89 6.33 -14.26
CA ARG A 554 10.43 6.17 -14.30
C ARG A 554 9.70 7.51 -14.24
N ARG A 555 10.12 8.41 -13.35
CA ARG A 555 9.55 9.76 -13.21
C ARG A 555 9.71 10.59 -14.48
N GLU A 556 10.84 10.46 -15.17
CA GLU A 556 11.14 11.18 -16.41
C GLU A 556 10.47 10.57 -17.65
N SER A 557 10.13 9.27 -17.62
CA SER A 557 9.68 8.52 -18.78
C SER A 557 8.17 8.26 -18.74
N THR A 558 7.39 9.01 -19.53
CA THR A 558 5.93 8.83 -19.64
C THR A 558 5.56 7.44 -20.15
N ILE A 559 6.41 6.82 -20.98
CA ILE A 559 6.19 5.47 -21.54
C ILE A 559 6.22 4.36 -20.48
N LEU A 560 6.80 4.60 -19.27
CA LEU A 560 6.73 3.68 -18.12
C LEU A 560 5.51 3.93 -17.23
N ARG A 561 4.71 4.96 -17.52
CA ARG A 561 3.57 5.43 -16.73
C ARG A 561 2.34 5.64 -17.61
N ARG A 562 2.08 4.69 -18.51
CA ARG A 562 1.00 4.77 -19.49
C ARG A 562 -0.37 4.78 -18.83
N LYS A 563 -1.30 5.52 -19.44
CA LYS A 563 -2.73 5.56 -19.05
C LYS A 563 -3.56 4.50 -19.78
N SER A 564 -2.99 3.82 -20.78
CA SER A 564 -3.61 2.76 -21.56
C SER A 564 -2.65 1.58 -21.71
N PHE A 565 -3.19 0.40 -21.92
CA PHE A 565 -2.38 -0.78 -22.27
C PHE A 565 -1.72 -0.58 -23.62
N PHE A 566 -0.69 -1.38 -23.90
CA PHE A 566 -0.10 -1.45 -25.23
C PHE A 566 -1.05 -2.19 -26.17
N ASP A 567 -1.17 -1.74 -27.38
CA ASP A 567 -2.01 -2.37 -28.42
C ASP A 567 -1.18 -2.92 -29.60
N GLY A 568 0.12 -2.63 -29.62
CA GLY A 568 1.02 -3.04 -30.69
C GLY A 568 0.83 -2.27 -31.99
N GLU A 569 -0.03 -1.23 -31.97
CA GLU A 569 -0.32 -0.41 -33.15
C GLU A 569 0.73 0.69 -33.33
N PRO A 570 0.87 1.18 -34.57
CA PRO A 570 1.78 2.28 -34.87
C PRO A 570 1.42 3.57 -34.14
N LEU A 571 2.40 4.15 -33.45
CA LEU A 571 2.25 5.45 -32.81
C LEU A 571 1.96 6.57 -33.85
N PRO A 572 1.09 7.53 -33.53
CA PRO A 572 0.87 8.70 -34.37
C PRO A 572 2.19 9.43 -34.65
N GLY A 573 2.39 9.81 -35.89
CA GLY A 573 3.54 10.63 -36.35
C GLY A 573 4.77 9.83 -36.79
N ASN A 574 5.10 8.68 -36.18
CA ASN A 574 6.31 7.93 -36.53
C ASN A 574 6.07 6.56 -37.18
N GLY A 575 4.83 6.03 -37.10
CA GLY A 575 4.46 4.76 -37.74
C GLY A 575 5.14 3.52 -37.13
N ILE A 576 5.72 3.64 -35.93
CA ILE A 576 6.40 2.54 -35.20
C ILE A 576 5.44 2.00 -34.14
N PRO A 577 5.27 0.66 -33.98
CA PRO A 577 4.46 0.09 -32.93
C PRO A 577 4.88 0.57 -31.53
N ASP A 578 3.91 0.80 -30.66
CA ASP A 578 4.18 1.31 -29.29
C ASP A 578 5.05 0.34 -28.46
N ILE A 579 5.02 -0.96 -28.76
CA ILE A 579 5.86 -2.00 -28.17
C ILE A 579 6.31 -2.99 -29.22
N CYS A 580 7.56 -3.46 -29.12
CA CYS A 580 8.08 -4.54 -29.95
C CYS A 580 8.81 -5.58 -29.07
N TRP A 581 8.50 -6.84 -29.29
CA TRP A 581 9.16 -7.97 -28.64
C TRP A 581 10.21 -8.56 -29.57
N LEU A 582 11.45 -8.64 -29.12
CA LEU A 582 12.59 -9.05 -29.94
C LEU A 582 13.28 -10.27 -29.36
N ARG A 583 13.70 -11.18 -30.25
CA ARG A 583 14.64 -12.24 -29.93
C ARG A 583 16.05 -11.65 -29.70
N PRO A 584 16.97 -12.40 -29.08
CA PRO A 584 18.36 -11.94 -28.92
C PRO A 584 19.04 -11.56 -30.25
N ASP A 585 18.67 -12.21 -31.37
CA ASP A 585 19.19 -11.86 -32.71
C ASP A 585 18.61 -10.55 -33.30
N GLY A 586 17.82 -9.80 -32.53
CA GLY A 586 17.23 -8.54 -32.91
C GLY A 586 16.00 -8.64 -33.81
N LYS A 587 15.52 -9.86 -34.13
CA LYS A 587 14.31 -10.07 -34.92
C LYS A 587 13.08 -10.10 -34.03
N PRO A 588 11.87 -9.77 -34.55
CA PRO A 588 10.63 -9.92 -33.80
C PRO A 588 10.44 -11.36 -33.29
N LYS A 589 9.87 -11.48 -32.08
CA LYS A 589 9.44 -12.78 -31.55
C LYS A 589 8.19 -13.26 -32.32
N GLU A 590 8.18 -14.55 -32.60
CA GLU A 590 7.04 -15.27 -33.18
C GLU A 590 6.32 -16.11 -32.11
N SER A 591 5.13 -16.62 -32.40
CA SER A 591 4.33 -17.39 -31.43
C SER A 591 5.12 -18.57 -30.82
N ILE A 592 5.91 -19.28 -31.63
CA ILE A 592 6.75 -20.41 -31.19
C ILE A 592 7.84 -20.00 -30.18
N ASP A 593 8.27 -18.73 -30.20
CA ASP A 593 9.30 -18.23 -29.28
C ASP A 593 8.75 -18.02 -27.85
N TRP A 594 7.43 -17.92 -27.70
CA TRP A 594 6.76 -17.81 -26.41
C TRP A 594 6.51 -19.15 -25.74
N GLU A 595 6.37 -20.20 -26.54
CA GLU A 595 6.09 -21.57 -26.10
C GLU A 595 7.36 -22.37 -25.76
N ALA A 596 8.54 -21.75 -25.94
CA ALA A 596 9.82 -22.44 -25.74
C ALA A 596 9.96 -22.89 -24.26
N ASP A 597 10.17 -24.18 -24.08
CA ASP A 597 10.43 -24.84 -22.78
C ASP A 597 11.86 -24.55 -22.28
N LYS A 598 12.21 -23.28 -22.16
CA LYS A 598 13.52 -22.79 -21.66
C LYS A 598 13.35 -21.48 -20.93
N PRO A 599 14.24 -21.16 -19.97
CA PRO A 599 14.26 -19.85 -19.33
C PRO A 599 14.30 -18.71 -20.35
N GLY A 600 13.57 -17.61 -20.07
CA GLY A 600 13.40 -16.51 -20.99
C GLY A 600 14.69 -15.73 -21.28
N SER A 601 14.91 -15.41 -22.58
CA SER A 601 15.95 -14.48 -23.00
C SER A 601 15.41 -13.70 -24.20
N PHE A 602 15.12 -12.41 -24.04
CA PHE A 602 14.49 -11.56 -25.06
C PHE A 602 14.68 -10.08 -24.74
N ALA A 603 14.38 -9.24 -25.71
CA ALA A 603 14.36 -7.78 -25.51
C ALA A 603 12.95 -7.22 -25.72
N VAL A 604 12.67 -6.12 -25.06
CA VAL A 604 11.46 -5.32 -25.21
C VAL A 604 11.85 -3.91 -25.62
N LEU A 605 11.38 -3.48 -26.77
CA LEU A 605 11.50 -2.10 -27.23
C LEU A 605 10.17 -1.41 -26.98
N ILE A 606 10.17 -0.46 -26.04
CA ILE A 606 9.03 0.41 -25.76
C ILE A 606 9.29 1.72 -26.51
N ASN A 607 8.47 2.02 -27.48
CA ASN A 607 8.66 3.21 -28.30
C ASN A 607 8.01 4.45 -27.68
N GLY A 608 8.76 5.55 -27.68
CA GLY A 608 8.26 6.86 -27.32
C GLY A 608 7.52 7.50 -28.49
N ASP A 609 6.62 8.42 -28.16
CA ASP A 609 6.01 9.35 -29.13
C ASP A 609 7.04 10.37 -29.64
N GLU A 610 6.59 11.38 -30.38
CA GLU A 610 7.48 12.41 -30.92
C GLU A 610 8.28 13.18 -29.87
N GLU A 611 7.79 13.23 -28.63
CA GLU A 611 8.40 13.96 -27.51
C GLU A 611 9.21 13.05 -26.56
N GLY A 612 8.97 11.72 -26.57
CA GLY A 612 9.54 10.76 -25.64
C GLY A 612 10.64 9.87 -26.25
N ALA A 613 11.69 9.62 -25.47
CA ALA A 613 12.74 8.69 -25.88
C ALA A 613 12.30 7.23 -25.68
N SER A 614 12.56 6.36 -26.67
CA SER A 614 12.33 4.92 -26.57
C SER A 614 13.24 4.26 -25.51
N LEU A 615 12.76 3.18 -24.92
CA LEU A 615 13.52 2.32 -24.00
C LEU A 615 13.68 0.92 -24.57
N LEU A 616 14.88 0.36 -24.44
CA LEU A 616 15.18 -1.02 -24.78
C LEU A 616 15.56 -1.77 -23.50
N LEU A 617 14.75 -2.74 -23.11
CA LEU A 617 14.96 -3.59 -21.95
C LEU A 617 15.44 -4.96 -22.43
N LEU A 618 16.61 -5.38 -21.98
CA LEU A 618 17.21 -6.67 -22.31
C LEU A 618 17.10 -7.59 -21.12
N PHE A 619 16.49 -8.77 -21.28
CA PHE A 619 16.29 -9.76 -20.23
C PHE A 619 17.00 -11.05 -20.57
N ASN A 620 17.79 -11.59 -19.65
CA ASN A 620 18.41 -12.90 -19.75
C ASN A 620 18.26 -13.67 -18.43
N ALA A 621 17.20 -14.46 -18.28
CA ALA A 621 16.99 -15.34 -17.13
C ALA A 621 17.76 -16.66 -17.21
N ARG A 622 18.52 -16.90 -18.28
CA ARG A 622 19.30 -18.14 -18.49
C ARG A 622 20.54 -18.19 -17.62
N HIS A 623 21.08 -19.41 -17.45
CA HIS A 623 22.35 -19.68 -16.77
C HIS A 623 23.58 -19.49 -17.68
N GLN A 624 23.42 -18.90 -18.84
CA GLN A 624 24.47 -18.69 -19.85
C GLN A 624 24.37 -17.26 -20.38
N THR A 625 25.51 -16.68 -20.68
CA THR A 625 25.63 -15.40 -21.40
C THR A 625 24.94 -15.52 -22.76
N ARG A 626 24.33 -14.44 -23.22
CA ARG A 626 23.63 -14.35 -24.50
C ARG A 626 24.01 -13.09 -25.25
N ASP A 627 24.26 -13.23 -26.54
CA ASP A 627 24.49 -12.08 -27.42
C ASP A 627 23.15 -11.50 -27.85
N PHE A 628 23.02 -10.19 -27.66
CA PHE A 628 21.88 -9.40 -28.06
C PHE A 628 22.27 -8.43 -29.17
N HIS A 629 21.42 -8.31 -30.20
CA HIS A 629 21.56 -7.34 -31.25
C HIS A 629 20.57 -6.20 -31.08
N PHE A 630 21.07 -4.96 -31.13
CA PHE A 630 20.24 -3.78 -31.05
C PHE A 630 19.36 -3.64 -32.31
N PRO A 631 18.12 -3.14 -32.16
CA PRO A 631 17.27 -2.85 -33.32
C PRO A 631 17.93 -1.79 -34.22
N LYS A 632 17.79 -1.98 -35.52
CA LYS A 632 18.35 -1.04 -36.51
C LYS A 632 17.69 0.34 -36.34
N SER A 633 18.49 1.34 -36.03
CA SER A 633 18.06 2.75 -36.03
C SER A 633 19.10 3.62 -36.74
N PRO A 634 18.78 4.18 -37.90
CA PRO A 634 19.78 4.79 -38.79
C PRO A 634 20.39 6.10 -38.26
N ARG A 635 19.88 6.67 -37.17
CA ARG A 635 20.32 8.00 -36.68
C ARG A 635 20.35 8.14 -35.16
N CYS A 636 20.15 7.04 -34.40
CA CYS A 636 20.09 7.07 -32.95
C CYS A 636 21.27 6.30 -32.37
N HIS A 637 21.65 6.67 -31.17
CA HIS A 637 22.49 5.85 -30.31
C HIS A 637 21.71 5.48 -29.05
N TRP A 638 22.14 4.42 -28.40
CA TRP A 638 21.57 3.97 -27.15
C TRP A 638 22.48 4.40 -26.00
N ILE A 639 21.90 4.81 -24.89
CA ILE A 639 22.61 5.20 -23.68
C ILE A 639 22.20 4.19 -22.60
N LEU A 640 23.18 3.51 -22.01
CA LEU A 640 22.96 2.59 -20.88
C LEU A 640 22.48 3.39 -19.69
N VAL A 641 21.33 3.05 -19.15
CA VAL A 641 20.77 3.62 -17.91
C VAL A 641 21.14 2.79 -16.72
N ALA A 642 21.01 1.46 -16.84
CA ALA A 642 21.30 0.55 -15.75
C ALA A 642 21.73 -0.84 -16.27
N ASP A 643 22.63 -1.46 -15.51
CA ASP A 643 23.10 -2.82 -15.70
C ASP A 643 23.00 -3.57 -14.37
N THR A 644 22.29 -4.69 -14.33
CA THR A 644 22.13 -5.44 -13.08
C THR A 644 23.39 -6.26 -12.70
N THR A 645 24.34 -6.42 -13.61
CA THR A 645 25.64 -7.04 -13.30
C THR A 645 26.57 -6.09 -12.55
N ASP A 646 26.50 -4.80 -12.89
CA ASP A 646 27.28 -3.76 -12.23
C ASP A 646 26.40 -2.52 -11.98
N PRO A 647 25.98 -2.26 -10.74
CA PRO A 647 25.11 -1.17 -10.42
C PRO A 647 25.72 0.23 -10.68
N ALA A 648 27.02 0.33 -10.83
CA ALA A 648 27.71 1.60 -11.13
C ALA A 648 27.69 1.94 -12.63
N ARG A 649 27.49 0.96 -13.51
CA ARG A 649 27.49 1.18 -14.96
C ARG A 649 26.28 1.99 -15.42
N SER A 650 26.55 3.13 -16.02
CA SER A 650 25.56 3.98 -16.66
C SER A 650 26.24 5.00 -17.58
N GLY A 651 25.51 5.59 -18.52
CA GLY A 651 26.01 6.63 -19.43
C GLY A 651 26.83 6.11 -20.62
N GLU A 652 27.12 4.83 -20.70
CA GLU A 652 27.79 4.21 -21.84
C GLU A 652 26.93 4.35 -23.10
N ARG A 653 27.57 4.57 -24.25
CA ARG A 653 26.92 4.78 -25.53
C ARG A 653 27.18 3.61 -26.49
N ALA A 654 26.12 3.10 -27.10
CA ALA A 654 26.18 2.09 -28.15
C ALA A 654 25.55 2.65 -29.45
N ALA A 655 26.28 2.56 -30.55
CA ALA A 655 25.72 2.89 -31.87
C ALA A 655 24.89 1.70 -32.39
N ALA A 656 23.80 1.96 -33.09
CA ALA A 656 23.06 0.90 -33.79
C ALA A 656 23.53 0.76 -35.25
N PRO A 657 23.68 -0.47 -35.80
CA PRO A 657 23.52 -1.75 -35.12
C PRO A 657 24.73 -2.14 -34.26
N ALA A 658 24.52 -2.44 -33.02
CA ALA A 658 25.55 -2.98 -32.14
C ALA A 658 25.08 -4.34 -31.60
N SER A 659 26.02 -5.18 -31.21
CA SER A 659 25.75 -6.37 -30.41
C SER A 659 26.49 -6.26 -29.10
N LEU A 660 25.90 -6.84 -28.04
CA LEU A 660 26.53 -6.97 -26.73
C LEU A 660 26.27 -8.36 -26.16
N SER A 661 27.17 -8.84 -25.34
CA SER A 661 27.00 -10.05 -24.57
C SER A 661 26.37 -9.71 -23.23
N LEU A 662 25.14 -10.16 -22.99
CA LEU A 662 24.42 -10.01 -21.73
C LEU A 662 24.67 -11.22 -20.84
N GLU A 663 25.23 -10.97 -19.67
CA GLU A 663 25.57 -12.00 -18.68
C GLU A 663 24.37 -12.89 -18.31
N GLN A 664 24.65 -14.06 -17.76
CA GLN A 664 23.64 -14.93 -17.19
C GLN A 664 22.85 -14.20 -16.08
N ARG A 665 21.55 -14.49 -16.00
CA ARG A 665 20.67 -13.93 -14.94
C ARG A 665 20.88 -12.43 -14.76
N SER A 666 20.73 -11.68 -15.86
CA SER A 666 20.91 -10.22 -15.83
C SER A 666 19.95 -9.48 -16.75
N MET A 667 19.84 -8.18 -16.50
CA MET A 667 19.03 -7.24 -17.24
C MET A 667 19.84 -5.99 -17.53
N GLN A 668 19.65 -5.39 -18.71
CA GLN A 668 20.13 -4.06 -19.02
C GLN A 668 18.97 -3.17 -19.52
N ILE A 669 19.07 -1.88 -19.21
CA ILE A 669 18.10 -0.86 -19.59
C ILE A 669 18.83 0.21 -20.38
N TRP A 670 18.39 0.42 -21.63
CA TRP A 670 18.95 1.39 -22.55
C TRP A 670 17.90 2.42 -22.93
N LYS A 671 18.28 3.69 -22.95
CA LYS A 671 17.44 4.81 -23.40
C LYS A 671 17.96 5.32 -24.75
N GLN A 672 17.07 5.62 -25.66
CA GLN A 672 17.41 6.22 -26.92
C GLN A 672 17.98 7.63 -26.68
N GLY A 673 19.17 7.88 -27.20
CA GLY A 673 19.79 9.21 -27.17
C GLY A 673 19.29 10.11 -28.28
N PRO A 674 19.59 11.42 -28.20
CA PRO A 674 19.22 12.37 -29.26
C PRO A 674 19.87 11.98 -30.59
N LEU A 675 19.24 12.39 -31.69
CA LEU A 675 19.77 12.18 -33.06
C LEU A 675 21.20 12.70 -33.12
N LEU A 676 22.14 11.85 -33.53
CA LEU A 676 23.51 12.30 -33.85
C LEU A 676 23.39 13.26 -35.05
N ARG A 677 23.59 14.55 -34.83
CA ARG A 677 23.81 15.45 -35.95
C ARG A 677 25.05 14.97 -36.68
N PRO A 678 25.00 14.79 -38.05
CA PRO A 678 26.22 14.49 -38.76
C PRO A 678 27.24 15.58 -38.41
N GLU A 679 28.44 15.17 -37.99
CA GLU A 679 29.53 16.08 -37.86
C GLU A 679 29.70 16.74 -39.25
N VAL A 680 29.35 18.01 -39.34
CA VAL A 680 29.69 18.81 -40.50
C VAL A 680 31.19 18.93 -40.46
N THR A 681 31.87 18.00 -41.13
CA THR A 681 33.28 18.13 -41.44
C THR A 681 33.40 19.39 -42.34
N THR A 682 33.57 20.52 -41.67
CA THR A 682 33.98 21.74 -42.36
C THR A 682 35.45 21.60 -42.79
N SER A 683 35.69 20.85 -43.86
CA SER A 683 36.86 21.07 -44.66
C SER A 683 36.68 22.45 -45.32
N ARG A 684 37.18 23.49 -44.64
CA ARG A 684 37.29 24.81 -45.24
C ARG A 684 38.39 24.73 -46.34
N PRO A 685 38.06 24.91 -47.63
CA PRO A 685 39.08 25.25 -48.59
C PRO A 685 39.57 26.67 -48.23
N ALA A 686 40.87 26.81 -48.04
CA ALA A 686 41.52 28.10 -47.84
C ALA A 686 41.30 28.96 -49.09
N VAL A 687 40.29 29.83 -49.10
CA VAL A 687 40.13 30.86 -50.12
C VAL A 687 40.87 32.09 -49.67
N ARG A 688 42.03 32.36 -50.37
CA ARG A 688 42.77 33.62 -50.26
C ARG A 688 41.84 34.79 -50.63
N MET A 689 41.49 35.63 -49.68
CA MET A 689 40.83 36.92 -49.92
C MET A 689 41.80 37.89 -50.54
N ARG A 690 41.54 38.30 -51.81
CA ARG A 690 42.02 39.56 -52.34
C ARG A 690 41.07 40.68 -51.94
N SER A 691 41.62 41.67 -51.26
CA SER A 691 40.93 42.90 -50.86
C SER A 691 40.53 43.74 -52.12
N SER A 692 39.21 44.07 -52.21
CA SER A 692 38.80 45.24 -52.95
C SER A 692 37.69 45.97 -52.18
N ARG A 693 38.06 47.16 -51.69
CA ARG A 693 37.12 48.15 -51.14
C ARG A 693 36.13 48.64 -52.26
N ARG A 694 34.83 48.55 -52.00
CA ARG A 694 33.87 49.55 -52.48
C ARG A 694 32.62 49.49 -51.58
N GLY A 695 32.31 50.62 -50.93
CA GLY A 695 31.15 50.80 -50.10
C GLY A 695 29.88 51.03 -50.93
N ILE A 696 28.75 50.65 -50.39
CA ILE A 696 27.40 51.09 -50.84
C ILE A 696 26.43 50.97 -49.67
N PRO A 697 25.33 51.75 -49.58
CA PRO A 697 24.84 52.38 -48.35
C PRO A 697 23.65 51.66 -47.70
N SER A 698 23.49 52.04 -46.45
CA SER A 698 22.31 51.74 -45.60
C SER A 698 21.00 52.24 -46.21
N THR A 699 20.04 51.34 -46.51
CA THR A 699 18.59 51.58 -46.43
C THR A 699 17.86 50.29 -46.84
N ARG A 700 17.30 49.56 -45.83
CA ARG A 700 16.14 48.66 -45.94
C ARG A 700 16.07 47.63 -44.79
N ILE A 701 15.99 48.09 -43.56
CA ILE A 701 15.45 47.29 -42.44
C ILE A 701 14.57 48.21 -41.61
N ARG A 702 13.39 48.52 -42.12
CA ARG A 702 12.30 49.15 -41.37
C ARG A 702 10.95 48.95 -42.08
N ARG A 703 10.53 47.71 -42.32
CA ARG A 703 9.16 47.39 -42.77
C ARG A 703 8.76 45.93 -42.52
N ALA A 704 9.05 45.37 -41.35
CA ALA A 704 8.53 44.05 -40.96
C ALA A 704 8.03 43.98 -39.50
N ARG A 705 7.85 45.14 -38.84
CA ARG A 705 7.33 45.14 -37.45
C ARG A 705 6.02 45.90 -37.27
N GLN A 706 5.22 46.11 -38.31
CA GLN A 706 3.97 46.87 -38.27
C GLN A 706 2.75 46.17 -38.89
N ARG A 707 2.71 44.82 -38.99
CA ARG A 707 1.53 44.09 -39.52
C ARG A 707 1.04 42.95 -38.60
N LEU A 708 1.25 43.04 -37.29
CA LEU A 708 0.71 42.06 -36.33
C LEU A 708 0.04 42.74 -35.12
N GLN A 709 -0.57 43.89 -35.35
CA GLN A 709 -1.48 44.51 -34.36
C GLN A 709 -2.65 45.15 -35.08
N GLN A 710 -3.59 44.36 -35.60
CA GLN A 710 -4.96 44.79 -35.98
C GLN A 710 -5.69 43.56 -36.53
N SER A 711 -6.35 42.79 -35.64
CA SER A 711 -7.60 42.06 -35.92
C SER A 711 -8.12 41.39 -34.63
N ALA A 712 -8.83 42.19 -33.86
CA ALA A 712 -9.81 41.68 -32.91
C ALA A 712 -11.19 41.92 -33.54
N PRO A 713 -12.11 40.98 -33.60
CA PRO A 713 -13.48 41.23 -33.97
C PRO A 713 -14.30 41.71 -32.80
N LYS A 714 -15.10 42.73 -33.06
CA LYS A 714 -16.06 43.40 -32.19
C LYS A 714 -17.26 42.48 -31.89
N GLY A 715 -17.81 42.67 -30.68
CA GLY A 715 -18.99 42.01 -30.18
C GLY A 715 -20.29 42.32 -30.91
N PHE A 716 -21.28 41.50 -30.67
CA PHE A 716 -22.68 41.72 -31.01
C PHE A 716 -23.53 41.85 -29.74
N PRO A 717 -24.63 42.61 -29.76
CA PRO A 717 -25.34 43.09 -28.59
C PRO A 717 -26.45 42.17 -28.12
N GLY A 718 -26.89 42.43 -26.90
CA GLY A 718 -27.89 41.65 -26.21
C GLY A 718 -29.34 41.87 -26.75
N GLY A 719 -30.18 40.94 -26.45
CA GLY A 719 -31.63 40.97 -26.54
C GLY A 719 -32.21 40.16 -25.40
N GLY A 720 -32.90 40.86 -24.53
CA GLY A 720 -33.55 40.27 -23.37
C GLY A 720 -34.89 39.62 -23.72
N GLY A 721 -35.39 38.80 -22.82
CA GLY A 721 -36.72 38.20 -22.82
C GLY A 721 -36.90 37.20 -21.69
N GLY A 722 -37.44 37.70 -20.60
CA GLY A 722 -37.77 36.88 -19.42
C GLY A 722 -39.04 36.07 -19.64
N ALA A 723 -39.15 35.00 -18.89
CA ALA A 723 -40.38 34.46 -18.33
C ALA A 723 -40.09 33.35 -17.31
N THR A 724 -40.43 33.61 -16.09
CA THR A 724 -40.66 32.68 -15.01
C THR A 724 -42.09 32.17 -15.05
N PRO A 725 -42.56 31.35 -14.10
CA PRO A 725 -42.40 29.90 -13.96
C PRO A 725 -43.81 29.22 -13.87
N THR A 726 -43.83 27.91 -13.88
CA THR A 726 -44.91 27.20 -13.16
C THR A 726 -44.51 25.79 -12.76
N SER A 727 -44.78 25.55 -11.54
CA SER A 727 -44.87 24.37 -10.69
C SER A 727 -45.66 23.19 -11.21
N ALA A 728 -45.37 22.07 -10.56
CA ALA A 728 -46.21 20.90 -10.19
C ALA A 728 -45.85 19.61 -10.94
N THR A 729 -45.44 18.63 -10.32
CA THR A 729 -45.81 17.66 -9.30
C THR A 729 -44.64 16.75 -8.98
#